data_435843f3643d44ee25761407e880ece3
#
_entry.id   435843f3643d44ee25761407e880ece3
#
_cell.length_a   1.000
_cell.length_b   1.000
_cell.length_c   1.000
_cell.angle_alpha   90.00
_cell.angle_beta   90.00
_cell.angle_gamma   90.00
#
_symmetry.space_group_name_H-M   'P 1'
#
loop_
_entity.id
_entity.type
_entity.pdbx_description
1 polymer ?
#
loop_
_entity_poly.entity_id
_entity_poly.type
_entity_poly.pdbx_seq_one_letter_code
_entity_poly.pdbx_strand_id
1 'polypeptide(L)'
;MTREEAKEMAKSRIAEYLDIITTKKGKQYVCPVCGSGTGKNKTPAGQLNDDNTYHCFACEFHGDIFELTAKVEGITDGKEKFDRVYEILKIQTDKSKESRTDYTSYFKQCNTRAGETDYFSFRGISKATIDKFMLGYDPQWRSPKALREGKNPPVDARIIIPTSKYSYVARSTDWNVDPKFKAIKEGTSELFNKKALQGTEPVFIVEGEIDALSVIVAGGQALALGSTGNKRKFIELCKSELPKIPLILSLDNDNIGRNAQAEIAKGLKSLEIAFLEVNISGGYKDPNEHLTSDSEAFKRIVNDDYLIVLKKEAEAVKERYISETSVTSKITDFIDGIKASVDTPVIPTNFTELDKILDDGLYEGLYILGAISSLGKTSFALQMADQIAQQEHDVLIFSLEMAGTELMAKSISRITFLECGDNIDNAKTTRGITSGKRHINYSREEKTHINESIKKYASYTDYLFIYEGIGNIGVEQIRETTEAHIKVTGKNPVVIIDYLQILSPYEPRATDKQNTDKAIFELKKLSRDLKIPVIGISSLNRENYNSIISMSAFKESGAIEYSSDVLMGLQFETVGDILGEDNSKITSESINLMKRKYPRKIELKILKNRNGATGDSVTFDYYPMFNYFHETGKKVIEDSKPQVIKGNRR
;
A
#
# COMPACT_ATOMS: atom_id res chain seq x y z
N MET A 1 22.81 28.58 17.49
CA MET A 1 22.89 28.13 18.92
C MET A 1 23.46 26.73 18.94
N THR A 2 24.29 26.39 19.88
CA THR A 2 24.84 25.03 20.02
C THR A 2 23.75 24.04 20.41
N ARG A 3 24.02 22.76 20.22
CA ARG A 3 23.03 21.69 20.53
C ARG A 3 22.74 21.60 22.03
N GLU A 4 23.73 21.90 22.87
CA GLU A 4 23.58 21.93 24.34
C GLU A 4 22.74 23.14 24.80
N GLU A 5 22.99 24.33 24.23
CA GLU A 5 22.18 25.53 24.47
C GLU A 5 20.73 25.31 24.00
N ALA A 6 20.52 24.66 22.86
CA ALA A 6 19.19 24.32 22.35
C ALA A 6 18.44 23.34 23.27
N LYS A 7 19.17 22.38 23.85
CA LYS A 7 18.62 21.42 24.81
C LYS A 7 18.17 22.06 26.10
N GLU A 8 19.00 22.90 26.70
CA GLU A 8 18.65 23.64 27.92
C GLU A 8 17.50 24.64 27.65
N MET A 9 17.53 25.32 26.51
CA MET A 9 16.43 26.20 26.09
C MET A 9 15.11 25.41 25.94
N ALA A 10 15.14 24.22 25.32
CA ALA A 10 13.94 23.40 25.16
C ALA A 10 13.38 22.96 26.51
N LYS A 11 14.24 22.54 27.46
CA LYS A 11 13.81 22.15 28.81
C LYS A 11 13.14 23.31 29.55
N SER A 12 13.70 24.50 29.47
CA SER A 12 13.13 25.69 30.13
C SER A 12 11.78 26.12 29.53
N ARG A 13 11.45 25.68 28.31
CA ARG A 13 10.20 25.99 27.58
C ARG A 13 9.18 24.85 27.63
N ILE A 14 9.28 23.92 28.57
CA ILE A 14 8.33 22.79 28.70
C ILE A 14 6.89 23.27 28.95
N ALA A 15 6.67 24.40 29.62
CA ALA A 15 5.35 24.98 29.81
C ALA A 15 4.71 25.38 28.48
N GLU A 16 5.46 26.07 27.60
CA GLU A 16 5.04 26.44 26.25
C GLU A 16 4.74 25.21 25.38
N TYR A 17 5.58 24.20 25.49
CA TYR A 17 5.38 22.94 24.80
C TYR A 17 4.07 22.27 25.23
N LEU A 18 3.79 22.21 26.53
CA LEU A 18 2.55 21.65 27.06
C LEU A 18 1.31 22.45 26.60
N ASP A 19 1.42 23.78 26.55
CA ASP A 19 0.32 24.62 26.03
C ASP A 19 0.02 24.38 24.53
N ILE A 20 1.01 23.90 23.75
CA ILE A 20 0.86 23.52 22.35
C ILE A 20 0.18 22.14 22.20
N ILE A 21 0.64 21.14 22.97
CA ILE A 21 0.23 19.73 22.75
C ILE A 21 -0.98 19.29 23.59
N THR A 22 -1.38 20.07 24.63
CA THR A 22 -2.48 19.69 25.49
C THR A 22 -3.22 20.92 26.04
N THR A 23 -4.23 20.70 26.88
CA THR A 23 -5.06 21.77 27.45
C THR A 23 -4.78 21.94 28.92
N LYS A 24 -4.57 23.21 29.34
CA LYS A 24 -4.44 23.59 30.75
C LYS A 24 -5.81 23.86 31.35
N LYS A 25 -6.08 23.29 32.55
CA LYS A 25 -7.28 23.56 33.36
C LYS A 25 -6.86 24.00 34.76
N GLY A 26 -6.99 25.27 35.05
CA GLY A 26 -6.50 25.84 36.29
C GLY A 26 -4.96 25.77 36.39
N LYS A 27 -4.42 25.12 37.42
CA LYS A 27 -2.98 24.91 37.59
C LYS A 27 -2.44 23.61 36.98
N GLN A 28 -3.30 22.75 36.47
CA GLN A 28 -2.95 21.40 35.96
C GLN A 28 -3.19 21.26 34.49
N TYR A 29 -2.53 20.29 33.87
CA TYR A 29 -2.66 19.94 32.44
C TYR A 29 -3.43 18.64 32.25
N VAL A 30 -4.25 18.58 31.21
CA VAL A 30 -4.76 17.30 30.70
C VAL A 30 -3.56 16.46 30.27
N CYS A 31 -3.46 15.22 30.75
CA CYS A 31 -2.28 14.41 30.45
C CYS A 31 -2.24 14.00 28.97
N PRO A 32 -1.20 14.38 28.21
CA PRO A 32 -1.10 14.00 26.80
C PRO A 32 -0.75 12.51 26.61
N VAL A 33 -0.29 11.82 27.67
CA VAL A 33 0.06 10.40 27.61
C VAL A 33 -1.17 9.51 27.82
N CYS A 34 -1.99 9.76 28.85
CA CYS A 34 -3.11 8.88 29.20
C CYS A 34 -4.50 9.54 29.04
N GLY A 35 -4.56 10.81 28.64
CA GLY A 35 -5.82 11.54 28.47
C GLY A 35 -6.55 11.88 29.78
N SER A 36 -5.92 11.73 30.96
CA SER A 36 -6.54 12.08 32.25
C SER A 36 -6.92 13.56 32.29
N GLY A 37 -8.15 13.86 32.61
CA GLY A 37 -8.71 15.21 32.60
C GLY A 37 -9.45 15.59 31.31
N THR A 38 -9.55 14.70 30.33
CA THR A 38 -10.36 14.91 29.12
C THR A 38 -11.87 14.87 29.48
N GLY A 39 -12.64 15.89 29.02
CA GLY A 39 -14.07 16.02 29.29
C GLY A 39 -14.44 17.16 30.22
N LYS A 40 -15.72 17.64 30.15
CA LYS A 40 -16.17 18.89 30.80
C LYS A 40 -16.06 18.89 32.33
N ASN A 41 -16.14 17.73 33.00
CA ASN A 41 -16.19 17.60 34.47
C ASN A 41 -15.08 16.72 35.06
N LYS A 42 -14.01 16.44 34.32
CA LYS A 42 -12.89 15.62 34.81
C LYS A 42 -11.70 16.49 35.21
N THR A 43 -11.16 16.22 36.39
CA THR A 43 -9.99 16.92 36.93
C THR A 43 -8.72 16.42 36.21
N PRO A 44 -7.86 17.32 35.68
CA PRO A 44 -6.57 16.93 35.11
C PRO A 44 -5.64 16.41 36.21
N ALA A 45 -4.79 15.45 35.86
CA ALA A 45 -3.82 14.86 36.78
C ALA A 45 -2.36 15.23 36.44
N GLY A 46 -2.14 16.04 35.40
CA GLY A 46 -0.82 16.43 34.95
C GLY A 46 -0.32 17.72 35.63
N GLN A 47 0.88 17.71 36.18
CA GLN A 47 1.52 18.86 36.85
C GLN A 47 2.90 19.10 36.26
N LEU A 48 3.22 20.38 36.07
CA LEU A 48 4.57 20.85 35.78
C LEU A 48 5.28 21.16 37.08
N ASN A 49 6.49 20.64 37.29
CA ASN A 49 7.32 20.85 38.43
C ASN A 49 8.31 22.01 38.18
N ASP A 50 8.86 22.58 39.28
CA ASP A 50 9.81 23.72 39.24
C ASP A 50 11.16 23.36 38.58
N ASP A 51 11.49 22.08 38.49
CA ASP A 51 12.70 21.55 37.82
C ASP A 51 12.54 21.32 36.32
N ASN A 52 11.48 21.85 35.71
CA ASN A 52 11.13 21.65 34.29
C ASN A 52 10.84 20.19 33.91
N THR A 53 10.32 19.40 34.86
CA THR A 53 9.77 18.06 34.58
C THR A 53 8.24 18.05 34.62
N TYR A 54 7.63 17.14 33.87
CA TYR A 54 6.20 16.93 33.89
C TYR A 54 5.88 15.62 34.61
N HIS A 55 4.89 15.66 35.50
CA HIS A 55 4.38 14.48 36.20
C HIS A 55 2.87 14.33 36.04
N CYS A 56 2.42 13.13 35.77
CA CYS A 56 1.01 12.76 35.76
C CYS A 56 0.68 11.78 36.89
N PHE A 57 -0.14 12.18 37.85
CA PHE A 57 -0.56 11.34 38.98
C PHE A 57 -1.54 10.20 38.59
N ALA A 58 -2.07 10.18 37.36
CA ALA A 58 -2.99 9.15 36.91
C ALA A 58 -2.30 7.98 36.20
N CYS A 59 -1.20 8.22 35.48
CA CYS A 59 -0.43 7.17 34.79
C CYS A 59 1.01 7.09 35.27
N GLU A 60 1.36 7.81 36.33
CA GLU A 60 2.68 7.82 36.97
C GLU A 60 3.85 8.22 36.02
N PHE A 61 3.53 8.79 34.85
CA PHE A 61 4.59 9.31 33.98
C PHE A 61 5.30 10.46 34.63
N HIS A 62 6.63 10.40 34.65
CA HIS A 62 7.52 11.48 35.09
C HIS A 62 8.69 11.61 34.12
N GLY A 63 8.98 12.82 33.64
CA GLY A 63 10.09 13.05 32.71
C GLY A 63 10.22 14.48 32.21
N ASP A 64 11.32 14.76 31.51
CA ASP A 64 11.55 16.04 30.84
C ASP A 64 10.77 16.14 29.53
N ILE A 65 10.87 17.29 28.87
CA ILE A 65 10.18 17.54 27.58
C ILE A 65 10.50 16.50 26.50
N PHE A 66 11.71 15.96 26.46
CA PHE A 66 12.13 14.98 25.45
C PHE A 66 11.58 13.59 25.74
N GLU A 67 11.51 13.23 27.02
CA GLU A 67 10.91 11.96 27.47
C GLU A 67 9.39 11.99 27.28
N LEU A 68 8.77 13.12 27.55
CA LEU A 68 7.35 13.34 27.34
C LEU A 68 7.00 13.21 25.83
N THR A 69 7.75 13.88 24.97
CA THR A 69 7.56 13.81 23.51
C THR A 69 7.73 12.38 23.00
N ALA A 70 8.79 11.70 23.45
CA ALA A 70 9.03 10.31 23.07
C ALA A 70 7.85 9.40 23.45
N LYS A 71 7.28 9.61 24.65
CA LYS A 71 6.15 8.80 25.15
C LYS A 71 4.84 9.11 24.43
N VAL A 72 4.57 10.37 24.11
CA VAL A 72 3.34 10.81 23.44
C VAL A 72 3.29 10.38 21.97
N GLU A 73 4.41 10.52 21.26
CA GLU A 73 4.50 10.20 19.82
C GLU A 73 5.03 8.79 19.53
N GLY A 74 5.35 7.99 20.56
CA GLY A 74 5.87 6.64 20.38
C GLY A 74 7.29 6.57 19.81
N ILE A 75 8.09 7.64 19.99
CA ILE A 75 9.45 7.75 19.46
C ILE A 75 10.40 6.87 20.29
N THR A 76 11.06 5.94 19.64
CA THR A 76 12.08 5.06 20.27
C THR A 76 13.51 5.51 19.97
N ASP A 77 13.73 6.34 18.95
CA ASP A 77 15.03 6.87 18.59
C ASP A 77 15.44 8.05 19.49
N GLY A 78 16.63 7.93 20.09
CA GLY A 78 17.14 8.95 21.00
C GLY A 78 17.41 10.32 20.34
N LYS A 79 17.59 10.40 19.01
CA LYS A 79 17.84 11.65 18.30
C LYS A 79 16.54 12.28 17.80
N GLU A 80 15.62 11.49 17.33
CA GLU A 80 14.35 11.93 16.76
C GLU A 80 13.52 12.73 17.78
N LYS A 81 13.51 12.33 19.05
CA LYS A 81 12.83 13.08 20.11
C LYS A 81 13.35 14.52 20.30
N PHE A 82 14.67 14.75 20.09
CA PHE A 82 15.23 16.11 20.15
C PHE A 82 14.81 16.93 18.93
N ASP A 83 14.94 16.36 17.73
CA ASP A 83 14.59 17.04 16.48
C ASP A 83 13.10 17.42 16.50
N ARG A 84 12.24 16.54 17.02
CA ARG A 84 10.79 16.78 17.15
C ARG A 84 10.44 17.91 18.12
N VAL A 85 11.07 17.96 19.29
CA VAL A 85 10.88 19.05 20.25
C VAL A 85 11.33 20.37 19.65
N TYR A 86 12.47 20.40 18.97
CA TYR A 86 12.98 21.62 18.32
C TYR A 86 12.05 22.12 17.22
N GLU A 87 11.45 21.22 16.46
CA GLU A 87 10.44 21.56 15.45
C GLU A 87 9.21 22.21 16.09
N ILE A 88 8.64 21.59 17.12
CA ILE A 88 7.44 22.09 17.83
C ILE A 88 7.68 23.47 18.44
N LEU A 89 8.82 23.64 19.12
CA LEU A 89 9.19 24.90 19.75
C LEU A 89 9.84 25.90 18.80
N LYS A 90 10.00 25.58 17.52
CA LYS A 90 10.66 26.40 16.49
C LYS A 90 12.08 26.82 16.88
N ILE A 91 12.82 25.93 17.56
CA ILE A 91 14.20 26.17 17.97
C ILE A 91 15.12 25.88 16.79
N GLN A 92 15.79 26.88 16.27
CA GLN A 92 16.79 26.73 15.23
C GLN A 92 18.15 26.35 15.78
N THR A 93 18.57 25.11 15.57
CA THR A 93 19.95 24.68 15.87
C THR A 93 20.79 24.94 14.61
N ASP A 94 21.86 25.69 14.81
CA ASP A 94 22.80 25.94 13.70
C ASP A 94 23.70 24.72 13.52
N LYS A 95 23.33 23.87 12.60
CA LYS A 95 24.12 22.66 12.20
C LYS A 95 25.49 23.02 11.63
N SER A 96 25.78 24.30 11.35
CA SER A 96 26.99 24.75 10.68
C SER A 96 28.12 25.21 11.62
N LYS A 97 27.90 25.31 12.91
CA LYS A 97 28.87 25.89 13.90
C LYS A 97 29.41 24.94 14.95
N GLU A 98 29.33 23.64 14.81
CA GLU A 98 30.28 22.77 15.50
C GLU A 98 31.63 22.96 14.81
N SER A 99 32.58 23.64 15.44
CA SER A 99 33.97 23.74 14.96
C SER A 99 34.57 22.34 14.97
N ARG A 100 34.46 21.66 13.83
CA ARG A 100 35.05 20.33 13.68
C ARG A 100 36.55 20.48 13.62
N THR A 101 37.25 19.92 14.58
CA THR A 101 38.71 19.87 14.57
C THR A 101 39.17 19.08 13.37
N ASP A 102 39.95 19.70 12.49
CA ASP A 102 40.61 19.01 11.36
C ASP A 102 41.89 18.33 11.87
N TYR A 103 41.88 16.99 11.83
CA TYR A 103 42.99 16.17 12.33
C TYR A 103 44.02 15.82 11.23
N THR A 104 43.91 16.37 10.04
CA THR A 104 44.78 16.01 8.89
C THR A 104 46.26 16.14 9.21
N SER A 105 46.69 17.24 9.89
CA SER A 105 48.07 17.44 10.29
C SER A 105 48.52 16.43 11.36
N TYR A 106 47.64 16.10 12.29
CA TYR A 106 47.87 15.09 13.33
C TYR A 106 48.05 13.71 12.71
N PHE A 107 47.21 13.33 11.73
CA PHE A 107 47.35 12.06 11.03
C PHE A 107 48.70 11.96 10.29
N LYS A 108 49.12 13.01 9.62
CA LYS A 108 50.46 13.05 8.96
C LYS A 108 51.59 12.82 9.95
N GLN A 109 51.54 13.48 11.10
CA GLN A 109 52.52 13.31 12.18
C GLN A 109 52.52 11.88 12.74
N CYS A 110 51.35 11.29 12.99
CA CYS A 110 51.28 9.91 13.47
C CYS A 110 51.72 8.91 12.43
N ASN A 111 51.42 9.15 11.14
CA ASN A 111 51.84 8.27 10.02
C ASN A 111 53.36 8.17 9.88
N THR A 112 54.11 9.26 10.06
CA THR A 112 55.59 9.20 10.04
C THR A 112 56.17 8.31 11.13
N ARG A 113 55.39 8.10 12.23
CA ARG A 113 55.77 7.27 13.38
C ARG A 113 55.21 5.85 13.32
N ALA A 114 54.52 5.48 12.25
CA ALA A 114 53.89 4.15 12.13
C ALA A 114 54.90 2.99 12.24
N GLY A 115 56.16 3.22 11.85
CA GLY A 115 57.25 2.24 12.02
C GLY A 115 57.83 2.11 13.42
N GLU A 116 57.42 2.93 14.40
CA GLU A 116 57.86 2.84 15.79
C GLU A 116 57.12 1.76 16.60
N THR A 117 56.18 1.05 15.97
CA THR A 117 55.40 -0.01 16.59
C THR A 117 55.31 -1.22 15.72
N ASP A 118 55.35 -2.42 16.30
CA ASP A 118 55.12 -3.71 15.61
C ASP A 118 53.62 -4.04 15.44
N TYR A 119 52.70 -3.18 15.90
CA TYR A 119 51.31 -3.45 15.88
C TYR A 119 50.76 -3.75 14.47
N PHE A 120 51.17 -2.97 13.47
CA PHE A 120 50.67 -3.14 12.12
C PHE A 120 51.20 -4.43 11.48
N SER A 121 52.49 -4.75 11.67
CA SER A 121 53.08 -6.00 11.17
C SER A 121 52.47 -7.22 11.86
N PHE A 122 52.21 -7.15 13.15
CA PHE A 122 51.54 -8.21 13.88
C PHE A 122 50.10 -8.44 13.38
N ARG A 123 49.42 -7.38 12.93
CA ARG A 123 48.07 -7.45 12.33
C ARG A 123 48.12 -7.77 10.82
N GLY A 124 49.26 -8.04 10.24
CA GLY A 124 49.43 -8.34 8.81
C GLY A 124 49.13 -7.15 7.90
N ILE A 125 49.14 -5.90 8.42
CA ILE A 125 48.82 -4.69 7.65
C ILE A 125 50.07 -4.20 6.94
N SER A 126 50.01 -4.16 5.59
CA SER A 126 51.15 -3.78 4.74
C SER A 126 51.49 -2.29 4.82
N LYS A 127 52.75 -1.93 4.53
CA LYS A 127 53.21 -0.55 4.45
C LYS A 127 52.38 0.26 3.43
N ALA A 128 52.06 -0.31 2.28
CA ALA A 128 51.21 0.32 1.29
C ALA A 128 49.82 0.68 1.83
N THR A 129 49.21 -0.20 2.65
CA THR A 129 47.92 0.03 3.31
C THR A 129 48.03 1.12 4.38
N ILE A 130 49.12 1.11 5.17
CA ILE A 130 49.41 2.15 6.18
C ILE A 130 49.44 3.53 5.51
N ASP A 131 50.18 3.67 4.43
CA ASP A 131 50.33 4.94 3.72
C ASP A 131 49.03 5.36 3.02
N LYS A 132 48.34 4.43 2.37
CA LYS A 132 47.07 4.69 1.66
C LYS A 132 45.99 5.26 2.60
N PHE A 133 45.87 4.72 3.81
CA PHE A 133 44.86 5.13 4.80
C PHE A 133 45.38 6.10 5.85
N MET A 134 46.62 6.58 5.73
CA MET A 134 47.25 7.48 6.70
C MET A 134 47.21 6.93 8.13
N LEU A 135 47.35 5.59 8.26
CA LEU A 135 47.41 4.96 9.59
C LEU A 135 48.67 5.44 10.30
N GLY A 136 48.61 5.61 11.62
CA GLY A 136 49.71 6.17 12.36
C GLY A 136 49.85 5.62 13.77
N TYR A 137 50.88 6.07 14.48
CA TYR A 137 51.18 5.72 15.85
C TYR A 137 51.41 6.95 16.70
N ASP A 138 50.77 7.01 17.88
CA ASP A 138 50.98 8.03 18.88
C ASP A 138 51.32 7.38 20.22
N PRO A 139 52.58 7.36 20.64
CA PRO A 139 52.98 6.78 21.93
C PRO A 139 52.61 7.66 23.15
N GLN A 140 52.20 8.89 22.94
CA GLN A 140 51.87 9.86 23.96
C GLN A 140 50.38 10.25 23.91
N TRP A 141 49.55 9.42 23.31
CA TRP A 141 48.13 9.74 23.17
C TRP A 141 47.42 9.92 24.50
N ARG A 142 46.60 10.95 24.57
CA ARG A 142 45.65 11.19 25.66
C ARG A 142 44.28 11.48 25.09
N SER A 143 43.23 11.00 25.74
CA SER A 143 41.87 11.22 25.25
C SER A 143 41.54 12.72 25.11
N PRO A 144 41.39 13.26 23.87
CA PRO A 144 41.06 14.66 23.68
C PRO A 144 39.70 15.03 24.28
N LYS A 145 38.75 14.07 24.25
CA LYS A 145 37.45 14.24 24.88
C LYS A 145 37.59 14.44 26.41
N ALA A 146 38.36 13.59 27.08
CA ALA A 146 38.56 13.69 28.52
C ALA A 146 39.28 14.98 28.89
N LEU A 147 40.25 15.42 28.06
CA LEU A 147 40.93 16.72 28.27
C LEU A 147 39.98 17.90 28.14
N ARG A 148 39.07 17.89 27.16
CA ARG A 148 38.03 18.93 27.01
C ARG A 148 37.05 18.95 28.18
N GLU A 149 36.81 17.79 28.81
CA GLU A 149 35.99 17.66 30.02
C GLU A 149 36.74 18.03 31.30
N GLY A 150 37.97 18.58 31.22
CA GLY A 150 38.78 18.97 32.37
C GLY A 150 39.37 17.79 33.15
N LYS A 151 39.34 16.58 32.62
CA LYS A 151 39.92 15.37 33.21
C LYS A 151 41.39 15.25 32.83
N ASN A 152 42.19 14.54 33.63
CA ASN A 152 43.59 14.23 33.32
C ASN A 152 43.72 12.74 32.94
N PRO A 153 43.44 12.36 31.65
CA PRO A 153 43.54 10.96 31.23
C PRO A 153 45.00 10.49 31.22
N PRO A 154 45.25 9.20 31.46
CA PRO A 154 46.61 8.66 31.38
C PRO A 154 47.14 8.73 29.93
N VAL A 155 48.46 8.75 29.83
CA VAL A 155 49.16 8.54 28.55
C VAL A 155 49.01 7.07 28.18
N ASP A 156 48.61 6.81 26.92
CA ASP A 156 48.45 5.47 26.38
C ASP A 156 48.98 5.42 24.94
N ALA A 157 49.82 4.46 24.64
CA ALA A 157 50.37 4.30 23.30
C ALA A 157 49.32 3.68 22.37
N ARG A 158 48.97 4.41 21.29
CA ARG A 158 47.86 4.02 20.40
C ARG A 158 48.22 4.09 18.93
N ILE A 159 47.67 3.14 18.17
CA ILE A 159 47.57 3.33 16.72
C ILE A 159 46.39 4.24 16.41
N ILE A 160 46.53 5.05 15.37
CA ILE A 160 45.55 6.02 14.91
C ILE A 160 45.03 5.59 13.54
N ILE A 161 43.72 5.36 13.45
CA ILE A 161 43.02 4.96 12.24
C ILE A 161 42.06 6.08 11.83
N PRO A 162 42.38 6.91 10.84
CA PRO A 162 41.50 7.95 10.34
C PRO A 162 40.21 7.37 9.76
N THR A 163 39.05 7.87 10.17
CA THR A 163 37.75 7.54 9.59
C THR A 163 37.22 8.67 8.71
N SER A 164 37.64 9.91 9.00
CA SER A 164 37.50 11.10 8.15
C SER A 164 38.54 12.13 8.56
N LYS A 165 38.64 13.27 7.87
CA LYS A 165 39.52 14.35 8.33
C LYS A 165 39.13 14.96 9.69
N TYR A 166 37.92 14.66 10.18
CA TYR A 166 37.37 15.16 11.42
C TYR A 166 37.18 14.09 12.50
N SER A 167 37.59 12.85 12.21
CA SER A 167 37.38 11.74 13.16
C SER A 167 38.37 10.61 12.94
N TYR A 168 38.65 9.88 14.03
CA TYR A 168 39.54 8.73 14.00
C TYR A 168 39.22 7.75 15.13
N VAL A 169 39.77 6.55 15.03
CA VAL A 169 39.80 5.54 16.07
C VAL A 169 41.23 5.46 16.63
N ALA A 170 41.37 5.64 17.93
CA ALA A 170 42.61 5.46 18.67
C ALA A 170 42.58 4.09 19.37
N ARG A 171 43.37 3.12 18.89
CA ARG A 171 43.36 1.74 19.38
C ARG A 171 44.62 1.47 20.20
N SER A 172 44.48 0.98 21.45
CA SER A 172 45.61 0.70 22.32
C SER A 172 46.53 -0.35 21.73
N THR A 173 47.83 -0.17 21.87
CA THR A 173 48.86 -1.15 21.57
C THR A 173 49.09 -2.15 22.70
N ASP A 174 48.54 -1.88 23.88
CA ASP A 174 48.52 -2.82 24.99
C ASP A 174 47.44 -3.90 24.79
N TRP A 175 47.87 -5.15 24.69
CA TRP A 175 46.97 -6.30 24.47
C TRP A 175 46.13 -6.64 25.70
N ASN A 176 46.55 -6.23 26.90
CA ASN A 176 45.88 -6.53 28.16
C ASN A 176 44.94 -5.44 28.63
N VAL A 177 44.75 -4.39 27.81
CA VAL A 177 43.84 -3.30 28.18
C VAL A 177 42.39 -3.78 28.26
N ASP A 178 41.62 -3.28 29.21
CA ASP A 178 40.17 -3.54 29.34
C ASP A 178 39.48 -3.33 27.96
N PRO A 179 38.70 -4.28 27.50
CA PRO A 179 38.03 -4.23 26.17
C PRO A 179 37.32 -2.92 25.86
N LYS A 180 36.71 -2.27 26.87
CA LYS A 180 36.01 -0.98 26.71
C LYS A 180 36.94 0.20 26.40
N PHE A 181 38.24 0.09 26.72
CA PHE A 181 39.25 1.09 26.40
C PHE A 181 40.14 0.72 25.23
N LYS A 182 39.93 -0.48 24.65
CA LYS A 182 40.73 -1.01 23.55
C LYS A 182 40.70 -0.10 22.32
N ALA A 183 39.51 0.44 21.97
CA ALA A 183 39.34 1.37 20.86
C ALA A 183 38.51 2.58 21.31
N ILE A 184 39.05 3.77 21.20
CA ILE A 184 38.37 5.03 21.57
C ILE A 184 38.17 5.83 20.28
N LYS A 185 36.92 6.25 20.04
CA LYS A 185 36.57 7.10 18.92
C LYS A 185 36.63 8.56 19.29
N GLU A 186 37.27 9.36 18.44
CA GLU A 186 37.38 10.80 18.57
C GLU A 186 36.75 11.49 17.35
N GLY A 187 36.03 12.57 17.59
CA GLY A 187 35.27 13.29 16.56
C GLY A 187 33.93 12.66 16.23
N THR A 188 33.29 13.12 15.14
CA THR A 188 32.01 12.60 14.70
C THR A 188 32.18 11.19 14.14
N SER A 189 31.50 10.19 14.71
CA SER A 189 31.58 8.79 14.22
C SER A 189 31.24 8.71 12.73
N GLU A 190 32.18 8.23 11.92
CA GLU A 190 32.03 8.01 10.49
C GLU A 190 32.29 6.54 10.16
N LEU A 191 31.67 6.05 9.07
CA LEU A 191 31.95 4.72 8.53
C LEU A 191 33.34 4.73 7.90
N PHE A 192 34.17 3.75 8.22
CA PHE A 192 35.52 3.67 7.68
C PHE A 192 35.46 3.29 6.18
N ASN A 193 36.22 4.01 5.36
CA ASN A 193 36.34 3.80 3.92
C ASN A 193 35.03 3.82 3.14
N LYS A 194 34.06 4.66 3.53
CA LYS A 194 32.77 4.78 2.82
C LYS A 194 32.89 5.08 1.32
N LYS A 195 34.03 5.66 0.88
CA LYS A 195 34.30 5.92 -0.55
C LYS A 195 34.37 4.64 -1.40
N ALA A 196 34.61 3.48 -0.79
CA ALA A 196 34.61 2.20 -1.50
C ALA A 196 33.27 1.94 -2.20
N LEU A 197 32.14 2.42 -1.65
CA LEU A 197 30.81 2.28 -2.26
C LEU A 197 30.65 2.99 -3.62
N GLN A 198 31.55 3.91 -3.95
CA GLN A 198 31.56 4.67 -5.21
C GLN A 198 32.52 4.05 -6.25
N GLY A 199 33.15 2.93 -5.92
CA GLY A 199 34.06 2.18 -6.78
C GLY A 199 33.35 1.32 -7.82
N THR A 200 34.14 0.45 -8.46
CA THR A 200 33.65 -0.53 -9.46
C THR A 200 33.70 -1.97 -8.98
N GLU A 201 34.39 -2.22 -7.86
CA GLU A 201 34.59 -3.55 -7.30
C GLU A 201 33.61 -3.81 -6.14
N PRO A 202 33.20 -5.07 -5.91
CA PRO A 202 32.38 -5.45 -4.77
C PRO A 202 33.02 -5.02 -3.44
N VAL A 203 32.17 -4.61 -2.48
CA VAL A 203 32.63 -4.09 -1.19
C VAL A 203 32.18 -4.99 -0.06
N PHE A 204 33.14 -5.47 0.72
CA PHE A 204 32.88 -6.18 1.96
C PHE A 204 32.43 -5.20 3.04
N ILE A 205 31.34 -5.50 3.68
CA ILE A 205 30.81 -4.77 4.83
C ILE A 205 31.16 -5.58 6.07
N VAL A 206 32.05 -5.02 6.90
CA VAL A 206 32.57 -5.68 8.10
C VAL A 206 32.31 -4.83 9.35
N GLU A 207 32.53 -5.40 10.54
CA GLU A 207 32.24 -4.67 11.77
C GLU A 207 33.37 -3.68 12.13
N GLY A 208 34.62 -4.13 12.16
CA GLY A 208 35.76 -3.39 12.66
C GLY A 208 36.65 -2.78 11.57
N GLU A 209 37.35 -1.67 11.92
CA GLU A 209 38.28 -1.02 11.01
C GLU A 209 39.47 -1.94 10.66
N ILE A 210 39.94 -2.78 11.61
CA ILE A 210 41.03 -3.72 11.39
C ILE A 210 40.59 -4.83 10.43
N ASP A 211 39.34 -5.28 10.52
CA ASP A 211 38.79 -6.29 9.61
C ASP A 211 38.70 -5.76 8.19
N ALA A 212 38.27 -4.50 8.02
CA ALA A 212 38.28 -3.85 6.72
C ALA A 212 39.70 -3.72 6.14
N LEU A 213 40.68 -3.37 6.97
CA LEU A 213 42.08 -3.29 6.55
C LEU A 213 42.61 -4.68 6.16
N SER A 214 42.19 -5.75 6.83
CA SER A 214 42.55 -7.13 6.50
C SER A 214 42.06 -7.55 5.12
N VAL A 215 40.81 -7.25 4.81
CA VAL A 215 40.23 -7.47 3.48
C VAL A 215 40.98 -6.68 2.40
N ILE A 216 41.34 -5.41 2.69
CA ILE A 216 42.07 -4.54 1.74
C ILE A 216 43.49 -5.06 1.51
N VAL A 217 44.16 -5.56 2.55
CA VAL A 217 45.51 -6.19 2.40
C VAL A 217 45.40 -7.46 1.55
N ALA A 218 44.32 -8.20 1.65
CA ALA A 218 44.07 -9.38 0.84
C ALA A 218 43.72 -9.06 -0.63
N GLY A 219 43.54 -7.79 -1.00
CA GLY A 219 43.23 -7.36 -2.37
C GLY A 219 41.77 -6.94 -2.61
N GLY A 220 40.87 -7.13 -1.63
CA GLY A 220 39.48 -6.73 -1.72
C GLY A 220 39.22 -5.26 -1.41
N GLN A 221 37.96 -4.84 -1.53
CA GLN A 221 37.48 -3.53 -1.06
C GLN A 221 36.59 -3.75 0.17
N ALA A 222 36.75 -2.91 1.20
CA ALA A 222 35.94 -3.05 2.39
C ALA A 222 35.53 -1.71 3.00
N LEU A 223 34.36 -1.72 3.66
CA LEU A 223 33.84 -0.65 4.50
C LEU A 223 33.60 -1.23 5.90
N ALA A 224 34.07 -0.53 6.95
CA ALA A 224 33.73 -0.93 8.32
C ALA A 224 32.64 -0.04 8.90
N LEU A 225 31.72 -0.68 9.61
CA LEU A 225 30.68 0.01 10.38
C LEU A 225 31.28 0.73 11.59
N GLY A 226 32.40 0.21 12.13
CA GLY A 226 33.03 0.63 13.36
C GLY A 226 32.28 0.23 14.63
N SER A 227 31.05 -0.25 14.54
CA SER A 227 30.26 -1.02 15.50
C SER A 227 28.91 -1.36 14.87
N THR A 228 28.27 -2.43 15.37
CA THR A 228 26.91 -2.84 14.97
C THR A 228 25.85 -1.75 15.21
N GLY A 229 26.08 -0.80 16.11
CA GLY A 229 25.21 0.36 16.33
C GLY A 229 25.08 1.31 15.13
N ASN A 230 26.01 1.27 14.18
CA ASN A 230 26.01 2.11 12.98
C ASN A 230 25.26 1.48 11.78
N LYS A 231 24.59 0.34 11.94
CA LYS A 231 23.82 -0.33 10.89
C LYS A 231 22.79 0.57 10.21
N ARG A 232 22.04 1.37 10.99
CA ARG A 232 21.06 2.35 10.44
C ARG A 232 21.75 3.42 9.60
N LYS A 233 22.87 3.95 10.08
CA LYS A 233 23.67 4.93 9.35
C LYS A 233 24.19 4.39 8.02
N PHE A 234 24.55 3.12 7.96
CA PHE A 234 24.94 2.45 6.73
C PHE A 234 23.76 2.32 5.76
N ILE A 235 22.58 1.90 6.23
CA ILE A 235 21.37 1.79 5.41
C ILE A 235 20.95 3.17 4.88
N GLU A 236 20.99 4.22 5.72
CA GLU A 236 20.71 5.60 5.29
C GLU A 236 21.70 6.10 4.23
N LEU A 237 22.99 5.76 4.37
CA LEU A 237 23.99 6.06 3.35
C LEU A 237 23.64 5.36 2.04
N CYS A 238 23.32 4.08 2.06
CA CYS A 238 22.90 3.33 0.87
C CYS A 238 21.62 3.88 0.25
N LYS A 239 20.69 4.41 1.05
CA LYS A 239 19.47 5.05 0.57
C LYS A 239 19.73 6.41 -0.09
N SER A 240 20.66 7.19 0.44
CA SER A 240 21.00 8.52 -0.09
C SER A 240 21.95 8.45 -1.30
N GLU A 241 22.82 7.46 -1.31
CA GLU A 241 23.84 7.22 -2.33
C GLU A 241 23.77 5.75 -2.73
N LEU A 242 22.84 5.38 -3.63
CA LEU A 242 22.60 3.98 -4.01
C LEU A 242 23.89 3.34 -4.57
N PRO A 243 24.44 2.31 -3.90
CA PRO A 243 25.59 1.59 -4.44
C PRO A 243 25.23 0.93 -5.77
N LYS A 244 26.05 1.11 -6.78
CA LYS A 244 25.92 0.43 -8.08
C LYS A 244 26.72 -0.87 -8.16
N ILE A 245 27.33 -1.24 -7.06
CA ILE A 245 28.21 -2.40 -6.91
C ILE A 245 27.58 -3.40 -5.94
N PRO A 246 27.84 -4.69 -6.12
CA PRO A 246 27.39 -5.71 -5.15
C PRO A 246 28.09 -5.53 -3.80
N LEU A 247 27.34 -5.79 -2.71
CA LEU A 247 27.85 -5.74 -1.36
C LEU A 247 28.02 -7.16 -0.81
N ILE A 248 29.07 -7.38 -0.01
CA ILE A 248 29.34 -8.65 0.66
C ILE A 248 29.25 -8.40 2.16
N LEU A 249 28.19 -8.92 2.81
CA LEU A 249 28.01 -8.80 4.25
C LEU A 249 28.80 -9.88 4.97
N SER A 250 29.74 -9.48 5.83
CA SER A 250 30.54 -10.37 6.65
C SER A 250 30.84 -9.72 8.01
N LEU A 251 29.82 -9.60 8.84
CA LEU A 251 29.97 -9.12 10.20
C LEU A 251 30.49 -10.24 11.11
N ASP A 252 30.82 -9.91 12.36
CA ASP A 252 31.35 -10.85 13.34
C ASP A 252 30.41 -12.05 13.56
N ASN A 253 30.99 -13.23 13.72
CA ASN A 253 30.24 -14.48 13.81
C ASN A 253 29.70 -14.74 15.23
N ASP A 254 29.32 -13.69 15.95
CA ASP A 254 28.62 -13.77 17.23
C ASP A 254 27.12 -13.45 17.08
N ASN A 255 26.35 -13.52 18.18
CA ASN A 255 24.92 -13.24 18.16
C ASN A 255 24.59 -11.78 17.79
N ILE A 256 25.45 -10.84 18.17
CA ILE A 256 25.25 -9.40 17.95
C ILE A 256 25.52 -9.09 16.48
N GLY A 257 26.63 -9.60 15.93
CA GLY A 257 27.00 -9.47 14.51
C GLY A 257 25.96 -10.10 13.58
N ARG A 258 25.52 -11.33 13.86
CA ARG A 258 24.46 -12.00 13.08
C ARG A 258 23.14 -11.22 13.05
N ASN A 259 22.69 -10.71 14.19
CA ASN A 259 21.47 -9.88 14.25
C ASN A 259 21.63 -8.56 13.48
N ALA A 260 22.79 -7.92 13.60
CA ALA A 260 23.07 -6.70 12.84
C ALA A 260 23.12 -6.96 11.33
N GLN A 261 23.73 -8.06 10.91
CA GLN A 261 23.78 -8.49 9.50
C GLN A 261 22.38 -8.75 8.96
N ALA A 262 21.52 -9.46 9.68
CA ALA A 262 20.13 -9.71 9.27
C ALA A 262 19.32 -8.41 9.10
N GLU A 263 19.49 -7.42 10.00
CA GLU A 263 18.85 -6.12 9.85
C GLU A 263 19.37 -5.34 8.64
N ILE A 264 20.68 -5.38 8.38
CA ILE A 264 21.28 -4.76 7.19
C ILE A 264 20.75 -5.45 5.92
N ALA A 265 20.74 -6.78 5.88
CA ALA A 265 20.21 -7.57 4.77
C ALA A 265 18.75 -7.20 4.45
N LYS A 266 17.90 -7.07 5.50
CA LYS A 266 16.51 -6.61 5.33
C LYS A 266 16.43 -5.21 4.74
N GLY A 267 17.28 -4.27 5.21
CA GLY A 267 17.34 -2.91 4.69
C GLY A 267 17.78 -2.87 3.22
N LEU A 268 18.82 -3.61 2.85
CA LEU A 268 19.32 -3.68 1.47
C LEU A 268 18.29 -4.32 0.51
N LYS A 269 17.59 -5.38 0.95
CA LYS A 269 16.47 -5.97 0.19
C LYS A 269 15.37 -4.94 -0.11
N SER A 270 15.02 -4.11 0.87
CA SER A 270 14.00 -3.07 0.67
C SER A 270 14.44 -1.94 -0.27
N LEU A 271 15.74 -1.81 -0.51
CA LEU A 271 16.36 -0.84 -1.43
C LEU A 271 16.75 -1.49 -2.78
N GLU A 272 16.44 -2.77 -2.97
CA GLU A 272 16.79 -3.54 -4.18
C GLU A 272 18.30 -3.55 -4.49
N ILE A 273 19.13 -3.47 -3.44
CA ILE A 273 20.60 -3.51 -3.57
C ILE A 273 21.05 -4.98 -3.51
N ALA A 274 21.80 -5.40 -4.53
CA ALA A 274 22.38 -6.75 -4.57
C ALA A 274 23.43 -6.93 -3.48
N PHE A 275 23.34 -8.01 -2.70
CA PHE A 275 24.32 -8.38 -1.67
C PHE A 275 24.43 -9.88 -1.51
N LEU A 276 25.54 -10.32 -0.95
CA LEU A 276 25.81 -11.69 -0.56
C LEU A 276 26.15 -11.73 0.94
N GLU A 277 25.69 -12.74 1.65
CA GLU A 277 26.06 -12.99 3.05
C GLU A 277 27.13 -14.07 3.13
N VAL A 278 28.30 -13.74 3.68
CA VAL A 278 29.46 -14.62 3.72
C VAL A 278 30.16 -14.51 5.06
N ASN A 279 30.69 -15.63 5.55
CA ASN A 279 31.61 -15.64 6.69
C ASN A 279 33.06 -15.73 6.19
N ILE A 280 33.74 -14.59 6.01
CA ILE A 280 35.15 -14.56 5.60
C ILE A 280 36.12 -14.87 6.76
N SER A 281 35.63 -14.87 8.00
CA SER A 281 36.43 -15.29 9.17
C SER A 281 36.67 -16.81 9.18
N GLY A 282 35.83 -17.58 8.46
CA GLY A 282 35.95 -19.05 8.43
C GLY A 282 35.76 -19.66 9.82
N GLY A 283 36.75 -20.41 10.27
CA GLY A 283 36.80 -20.99 11.63
C GLY A 283 37.46 -20.08 12.68
N TYR A 284 37.92 -18.91 12.30
CA TYR A 284 38.59 -17.94 13.16
C TYR A 284 37.59 -16.96 13.76
N LYS A 285 38.02 -16.22 14.79
CA LYS A 285 37.17 -15.28 15.51
C LYS A 285 36.71 -14.10 14.64
N ASP A 286 37.66 -13.51 13.91
CA ASP A 286 37.43 -12.34 13.05
C ASP A 286 38.30 -12.41 11.77
N PRO A 287 38.04 -11.58 10.75
CA PRO A 287 38.82 -11.56 9.50
C PRO A 287 40.30 -11.30 9.70
N ASN A 288 40.70 -10.53 10.73
CA ASN A 288 42.10 -10.24 10.99
C ASN A 288 42.85 -11.45 11.56
N GLU A 289 42.22 -12.21 12.45
CA GLU A 289 42.79 -13.47 12.96
C GLU A 289 43.00 -14.48 11.81
N HIS A 290 42.03 -14.58 10.89
CA HIS A 290 42.17 -15.43 9.73
C HIS A 290 43.33 -14.97 8.83
N LEU A 291 43.45 -13.68 8.51
CA LEU A 291 44.58 -13.13 7.73
C LEU A 291 45.91 -13.44 8.35
N THR A 292 46.06 -13.32 9.69
CA THR A 292 47.34 -13.50 10.37
C THR A 292 47.68 -14.97 10.62
N SER A 293 46.69 -15.86 10.67
CA SER A 293 46.86 -17.31 10.90
C SER A 293 47.06 -18.07 9.60
N ASP A 294 46.27 -17.77 8.55
CA ASP A 294 46.37 -18.38 7.22
C ASP A 294 46.10 -17.34 6.11
N SER A 295 47.12 -16.55 5.82
CA SER A 295 47.04 -15.44 4.84
C SER A 295 46.64 -15.92 3.45
N GLU A 296 47.10 -17.08 3.00
CA GLU A 296 46.82 -17.58 1.65
C GLU A 296 45.38 -18.08 1.52
N ALA A 297 44.86 -18.77 2.56
CA ALA A 297 43.45 -19.13 2.58
C ALA A 297 42.55 -17.90 2.63
N PHE A 298 42.89 -16.91 3.47
CA PHE A 298 42.13 -15.66 3.54
C PHE A 298 42.11 -14.88 2.21
N LYS A 299 43.26 -14.76 1.55
CA LYS A 299 43.35 -14.11 0.21
C LYS A 299 42.52 -14.82 -0.84
N ARG A 300 42.47 -16.17 -0.83
CA ARG A 300 41.62 -16.94 -1.74
C ARG A 300 40.15 -16.63 -1.47
N ILE A 301 39.71 -16.65 -0.21
CA ILE A 301 38.34 -16.32 0.16
C ILE A 301 37.97 -14.91 -0.30
N VAL A 302 38.86 -13.93 -0.16
CA VAL A 302 38.56 -12.54 -0.54
C VAL A 302 38.56 -12.32 -2.06
N ASN A 303 39.34 -13.08 -2.83
CA ASN A 303 39.55 -12.82 -4.28
C ASN A 303 38.89 -13.84 -5.21
N ASP A 304 38.61 -15.07 -4.75
CA ASP A 304 38.07 -16.13 -5.60
C ASP A 304 36.53 -16.18 -5.54
N ASP A 305 35.93 -17.08 -6.29
CA ASP A 305 34.54 -17.54 -6.39
C ASP A 305 33.40 -16.55 -6.07
N TYR A 306 33.52 -15.66 -5.09
CA TYR A 306 32.46 -14.73 -4.71
C TYR A 306 32.15 -13.71 -5.81
N LEU A 307 33.16 -13.26 -6.56
CA LEU A 307 32.97 -12.34 -7.67
C LEU A 307 32.14 -12.98 -8.79
N ILE A 308 32.34 -14.29 -9.02
CA ILE A 308 31.58 -15.06 -10.00
C ILE A 308 30.15 -15.24 -9.53
N VAL A 309 29.94 -15.59 -8.25
CA VAL A 309 28.59 -15.74 -7.65
C VAL A 309 27.84 -14.42 -7.68
N LEU A 310 28.47 -13.32 -7.26
CA LEU A 310 27.84 -11.99 -7.27
C LEU A 310 27.47 -11.50 -8.66
N LYS A 311 28.32 -11.76 -9.67
CA LYS A 311 27.97 -11.44 -11.07
C LYS A 311 26.75 -12.25 -11.53
N LYS A 312 26.71 -13.54 -11.22
CA LYS A 312 25.55 -14.41 -11.53
C LYS A 312 24.27 -13.95 -10.82
N GLU A 313 24.35 -13.55 -9.54
CA GLU A 313 23.19 -13.04 -8.81
C GLU A 313 22.71 -11.69 -9.35
N ALA A 314 23.65 -10.77 -9.67
CA ALA A 314 23.30 -9.49 -10.30
C ALA A 314 22.67 -9.67 -11.69
N GLU A 315 23.16 -10.63 -12.48
CA GLU A 315 22.56 -11.02 -13.76
C GLU A 315 21.18 -11.64 -13.55
N ALA A 316 21.01 -12.54 -12.58
CA ALA A 316 19.71 -13.15 -12.24
C ALA A 316 18.67 -12.12 -11.78
N VAL A 317 19.04 -11.14 -10.96
CA VAL A 317 18.17 -10.02 -10.58
C VAL A 317 17.77 -9.18 -11.80
N LYS A 318 18.72 -8.87 -12.68
CA LYS A 318 18.45 -8.16 -13.94
C LYS A 318 17.52 -8.95 -14.86
N GLU A 319 17.77 -10.24 -15.03
CA GLU A 319 16.93 -11.14 -15.83
C GLU A 319 15.51 -11.22 -15.26
N ARG A 320 15.38 -11.35 -13.93
CA ARG A 320 14.08 -11.35 -13.25
C ARG A 320 13.33 -10.04 -13.49
N TYR A 321 13.99 -8.90 -13.29
CA TYR A 321 13.39 -7.60 -13.57
C TYR A 321 12.93 -7.50 -15.02
N ILE A 322 13.77 -7.90 -15.98
CA ILE A 322 13.42 -7.89 -17.41
C ILE A 322 12.24 -8.85 -17.68
N SER A 323 12.26 -10.06 -17.13
CA SER A 323 11.18 -11.03 -17.33
C SER A 323 9.84 -10.56 -16.75
N GLU A 324 9.86 -9.87 -15.60
CA GLU A 324 8.64 -9.38 -14.94
C GLU A 324 8.10 -8.09 -15.56
N THR A 325 8.96 -7.22 -16.12
CA THR A 325 8.56 -5.87 -16.53
C THR A 325 8.62 -5.62 -18.02
N SER A 326 9.51 -6.29 -18.76
CA SER A 326 9.68 -6.05 -20.19
C SER A 326 8.49 -6.50 -21.02
N VAL A 327 8.03 -5.65 -21.93
CA VAL A 327 7.00 -5.99 -22.90
C VAL A 327 7.45 -7.15 -23.79
N THR A 328 8.74 -7.21 -24.15
CA THR A 328 9.29 -8.28 -24.99
C THR A 328 9.14 -9.66 -24.36
N SER A 329 9.34 -9.79 -23.05
CA SER A 329 9.17 -11.06 -22.33
C SER A 329 7.69 -11.48 -22.24
N LYS A 330 6.76 -10.53 -22.34
CA LYS A 330 5.31 -10.76 -22.25
C LYS A 330 4.63 -10.98 -23.61
N ILE A 331 5.34 -10.82 -24.72
CA ILE A 331 4.73 -11.01 -26.07
C ILE A 331 4.24 -12.45 -26.25
N THR A 332 5.00 -13.44 -25.81
CA THR A 332 4.62 -14.84 -25.93
C THR A 332 3.35 -15.12 -25.10
N ASP A 333 3.35 -14.68 -23.82
CA ASP A 333 2.20 -14.82 -22.94
C ASP A 333 0.96 -14.10 -23.50
N PHE A 334 1.15 -12.94 -24.13
CA PHE A 334 0.08 -12.19 -24.81
C PHE A 334 -0.49 -12.96 -25.99
N ILE A 335 0.36 -13.52 -26.86
CA ILE A 335 -0.08 -14.34 -28.01
C ILE A 335 -0.79 -15.60 -27.54
N ASP A 336 -0.26 -16.26 -26.52
CA ASP A 336 -0.86 -17.47 -25.96
C ASP A 336 -2.17 -17.14 -25.22
N GLY A 337 -2.26 -15.97 -24.57
CA GLY A 337 -3.50 -15.43 -24.02
C GLY A 337 -4.58 -15.18 -25.09
N ILE A 338 -4.20 -14.62 -26.25
CA ILE A 338 -5.14 -14.47 -27.38
C ILE A 338 -5.65 -15.85 -27.85
N LYS A 339 -4.78 -16.84 -28.02
CA LYS A 339 -5.18 -18.19 -28.43
C LYS A 339 -6.12 -18.84 -27.40
N ALA A 340 -5.81 -18.69 -26.11
CA ALA A 340 -6.64 -19.21 -25.03
C ALA A 340 -7.99 -18.48 -24.91
N SER A 341 -8.06 -17.20 -25.31
CA SER A 341 -9.30 -16.43 -25.27
C SER A 341 -10.32 -16.81 -26.36
N VAL A 342 -9.88 -17.54 -27.38
CA VAL A 342 -10.80 -18.06 -28.43
C VAL A 342 -11.88 -18.96 -27.82
N ASP A 343 -11.54 -19.69 -26.76
CA ASP A 343 -12.44 -20.58 -26.04
C ASP A 343 -13.07 -19.94 -24.78
N THR A 344 -12.76 -18.67 -24.48
CA THR A 344 -13.38 -17.97 -23.35
C THR A 344 -14.76 -17.49 -23.77
N PRO A 345 -15.85 -18.06 -23.24
CA PRO A 345 -17.18 -17.67 -23.66
C PRO A 345 -17.47 -16.23 -23.24
N VAL A 346 -17.93 -15.42 -24.19
CA VAL A 346 -18.64 -14.18 -23.89
C VAL A 346 -19.93 -14.56 -23.18
N ILE A 347 -20.30 -13.85 -22.14
CA ILE A 347 -21.53 -14.13 -21.37
C ILE A 347 -22.61 -13.15 -21.81
N PRO A 348 -23.56 -13.55 -22.69
CA PRO A 348 -24.62 -12.65 -23.13
C PRO A 348 -25.55 -12.30 -21.98
N THR A 349 -25.96 -11.03 -21.91
CA THR A 349 -26.97 -10.57 -20.95
C THR A 349 -28.37 -10.99 -21.36
N ASN A 350 -28.55 -11.40 -22.62
CA ASN A 350 -29.84 -11.63 -23.30
C ASN A 350 -30.74 -10.38 -23.41
N PHE A 351 -30.13 -9.20 -23.30
CA PHE A 351 -30.67 -7.97 -23.84
C PHE A 351 -29.94 -7.70 -25.17
N THR A 352 -30.61 -7.97 -26.28
CA THR A 352 -29.97 -8.04 -27.61
C THR A 352 -29.22 -6.78 -28.01
N GLU A 353 -29.81 -5.61 -27.79
CA GLU A 353 -29.18 -4.33 -28.16
C GLU A 353 -28.09 -3.95 -27.15
N LEU A 354 -28.24 -4.35 -25.88
CA LEU A 354 -27.19 -4.17 -24.88
C LEU A 354 -25.97 -5.04 -25.22
N ASP A 355 -26.19 -6.30 -25.57
CA ASP A 355 -25.10 -7.22 -25.93
C ASP A 355 -24.32 -6.70 -27.14
N LYS A 356 -25.00 -6.16 -28.19
CA LYS A 356 -24.33 -5.51 -29.32
C LYS A 356 -23.43 -4.33 -28.94
N ILE A 357 -23.83 -3.53 -27.92
CA ILE A 357 -23.01 -2.40 -27.44
C ILE A 357 -21.82 -2.93 -26.61
N LEU A 358 -21.99 -4.07 -25.94
CA LEU A 358 -20.97 -4.69 -25.10
C LEU A 358 -20.07 -5.67 -25.87
N ASP A 359 -20.13 -5.69 -27.21
CA ASP A 359 -19.37 -6.61 -28.05
C ASP A 359 -19.72 -8.08 -27.75
N ASP A 360 -21.02 -8.39 -27.93
CA ASP A 360 -21.70 -9.66 -27.72
C ASP A 360 -21.97 -10.09 -26.26
N GLY A 361 -21.60 -9.29 -25.25
CA GLY A 361 -21.97 -9.59 -23.85
C GLY A 361 -20.98 -9.10 -22.79
N LEU A 362 -20.93 -9.82 -21.67
CA LEU A 362 -20.06 -9.48 -20.54
C LEU A 362 -18.71 -10.18 -20.68
N TYR A 363 -17.64 -9.42 -20.49
CA TYR A 363 -16.25 -9.86 -20.35
C TYR A 363 -15.74 -9.64 -18.93
N GLU A 364 -14.54 -10.09 -18.65
CA GLU A 364 -13.86 -9.71 -17.40
C GLU A 364 -13.83 -8.18 -17.24
N GLY A 365 -14.34 -7.65 -16.15
CA GLY A 365 -14.41 -6.21 -15.95
C GLY A 365 -15.33 -5.80 -14.82
N LEU A 366 -15.19 -4.55 -14.41
CA LEU A 366 -16.07 -3.90 -13.43
C LEU A 366 -17.14 -3.08 -14.17
N TYR A 367 -18.37 -3.54 -14.08
CA TYR A 367 -19.58 -2.90 -14.60
C TYR A 367 -20.30 -2.20 -13.47
N ILE A 368 -20.68 -0.94 -13.64
CA ILE A 368 -21.46 -0.21 -12.64
C ILE A 368 -22.79 0.21 -13.24
N LEU A 369 -23.88 -0.14 -12.56
CA LEU A 369 -25.25 0.21 -12.93
C LEU A 369 -25.80 1.25 -11.95
N GLY A 370 -26.05 2.47 -12.42
CA GLY A 370 -26.65 3.53 -11.63
C GLY A 370 -28.06 3.89 -12.06
N ALA A 371 -28.88 4.33 -11.12
CA ALA A 371 -30.16 4.93 -11.40
C ALA A 371 -30.70 5.73 -10.21
N ILE A 372 -31.66 6.60 -10.45
CA ILE A 372 -32.45 7.20 -9.38
C ILE A 372 -33.29 6.16 -8.65
N SER A 373 -33.71 6.49 -7.43
CA SER A 373 -34.51 5.56 -6.61
C SER A 373 -35.82 5.17 -7.31
N SER A 374 -36.21 3.92 -7.18
CA SER A 374 -37.45 3.31 -7.70
C SER A 374 -37.53 3.19 -9.25
N LEU A 375 -36.39 3.27 -9.95
CA LEU A 375 -36.34 3.05 -11.41
C LEU A 375 -36.10 1.58 -11.77
N GLY A 376 -35.92 0.70 -10.81
CA GLY A 376 -35.82 -0.73 -11.03
C GLY A 376 -34.40 -1.29 -11.17
N LYS A 377 -33.36 -0.63 -10.56
CA LYS A 377 -31.97 -1.14 -10.59
C LYS A 377 -31.86 -2.63 -10.26
N THR A 378 -32.33 -2.98 -9.05
CA THR A 378 -32.37 -4.38 -8.58
C THR A 378 -33.13 -5.30 -9.53
N SER A 379 -34.29 -4.85 -10.03
CA SER A 379 -35.12 -5.65 -10.97
C SER A 379 -34.44 -5.86 -12.31
N PHE A 380 -33.68 -4.86 -12.82
CA PHE A 380 -32.90 -4.97 -14.04
C PHE A 380 -31.72 -5.96 -13.88
N ALA A 381 -30.93 -5.78 -12.82
CA ALA A 381 -29.80 -6.66 -12.54
C ALA A 381 -30.25 -8.10 -12.24
N LEU A 382 -31.38 -8.28 -11.53
CA LEU A 382 -31.96 -9.60 -11.25
C LEU A 382 -32.50 -10.26 -12.54
N GLN A 383 -33.10 -9.50 -13.46
CA GLN A 383 -33.51 -10.04 -14.75
C GLN A 383 -32.29 -10.49 -15.58
N MET A 384 -31.24 -9.70 -15.61
CA MET A 384 -29.99 -10.07 -16.24
C MET A 384 -29.40 -11.35 -15.60
N ALA A 385 -29.41 -11.45 -14.27
CA ALA A 385 -28.97 -12.65 -13.55
C ALA A 385 -29.73 -13.89 -13.96
N ASP A 386 -31.07 -13.80 -14.01
CA ASP A 386 -31.91 -14.92 -14.43
C ASP A 386 -31.64 -15.31 -15.89
N GLN A 387 -31.49 -14.34 -16.78
CA GLN A 387 -31.20 -14.57 -18.20
C GLN A 387 -29.83 -15.22 -18.41
N ILE A 388 -28.83 -14.87 -17.60
CA ILE A 388 -27.50 -15.49 -17.60
C ILE A 388 -27.57 -16.92 -17.05
N ALA A 389 -28.29 -17.13 -15.94
CA ALA A 389 -28.46 -18.45 -15.34
C ALA A 389 -29.22 -19.42 -16.26
N GLN A 390 -30.16 -18.93 -17.07
CA GLN A 390 -30.86 -19.72 -18.10
C GLN A 390 -29.91 -20.23 -19.22
N GLN A 391 -28.73 -19.65 -19.34
CA GLN A 391 -27.67 -20.08 -20.25
C GLN A 391 -26.62 -20.97 -19.55
N GLU A 392 -26.94 -21.49 -18.36
CA GLU A 392 -26.09 -22.38 -17.55
C GLU A 392 -24.78 -21.73 -17.05
N HIS A 393 -24.76 -20.39 -16.97
CA HIS A 393 -23.68 -19.65 -16.35
C HIS A 393 -23.97 -19.35 -14.89
N ASP A 394 -23.02 -19.62 -14.01
CA ASP A 394 -23.15 -19.37 -12.57
C ASP A 394 -23.19 -17.88 -12.27
N VAL A 395 -24.16 -17.45 -11.45
CA VAL A 395 -24.30 -16.05 -11.00
C VAL A 395 -24.33 -16.00 -9.48
N LEU A 396 -23.40 -15.24 -8.90
CA LEU A 396 -23.38 -14.95 -7.47
C LEU A 396 -24.00 -13.58 -7.22
N ILE A 397 -25.09 -13.52 -6.46
CA ILE A 397 -25.80 -12.29 -6.11
C ILE A 397 -25.55 -11.98 -4.63
N PHE A 398 -24.83 -10.92 -4.34
CA PHE A 398 -24.68 -10.38 -2.99
C PHE A 398 -25.77 -9.34 -2.75
N SER A 399 -26.84 -9.76 -2.06
CA SER A 399 -27.97 -8.91 -1.74
C SER A 399 -27.78 -8.32 -0.35
N LEU A 400 -27.48 -7.01 -0.31
CA LEU A 400 -27.21 -6.30 0.94
C LEU A 400 -28.44 -5.53 1.46
N GLU A 401 -29.48 -5.38 0.62
CA GLU A 401 -30.71 -4.64 0.96
C GLU A 401 -31.93 -5.56 1.09
N MET A 402 -32.03 -6.57 0.23
CA MET A 402 -33.23 -7.42 0.11
C MET A 402 -32.97 -8.86 0.52
N ALA A 403 -33.97 -9.51 1.11
CA ALA A 403 -33.92 -10.94 1.40
C ALA A 403 -33.95 -11.76 0.10
N GLY A 404 -33.28 -12.91 0.07
CA GLY A 404 -33.26 -13.81 -1.08
C GLY A 404 -34.65 -14.27 -1.50
N THR A 405 -35.53 -14.53 -0.54
CA THR A 405 -36.94 -14.86 -0.79
C THR A 405 -37.71 -13.75 -1.53
N GLU A 406 -37.36 -12.47 -1.30
CA GLU A 406 -37.95 -11.36 -2.03
C GLU A 406 -37.43 -11.29 -3.46
N LEU A 407 -36.13 -11.56 -3.68
CA LEU A 407 -35.54 -11.64 -5.02
C LEU A 407 -36.15 -12.81 -5.80
N MET A 408 -36.27 -13.99 -5.20
CA MET A 408 -36.96 -15.14 -5.81
C MET A 408 -38.41 -14.78 -6.21
N ALA A 409 -39.15 -14.11 -5.32
CA ALA A 409 -40.51 -13.70 -5.61
C ALA A 409 -40.61 -12.66 -6.74
N LYS A 410 -39.61 -11.80 -6.93
CA LYS A 410 -39.51 -10.87 -8.07
C LYS A 410 -39.30 -11.64 -9.39
N SER A 411 -38.42 -12.63 -9.41
CA SER A 411 -38.19 -13.48 -10.58
C SER A 411 -39.43 -14.30 -10.93
N ILE A 412 -40.07 -14.94 -9.95
CA ILE A 412 -41.33 -15.68 -10.16
C ILE A 412 -42.45 -14.73 -10.63
N SER A 413 -42.57 -13.52 -10.06
CA SER A 413 -43.53 -12.51 -10.51
C SER A 413 -43.34 -12.16 -11.99
N ARG A 414 -42.08 -12.00 -12.46
CA ARG A 414 -41.75 -11.77 -13.86
C ARG A 414 -42.17 -12.95 -14.73
N ILE A 415 -41.89 -14.18 -14.33
CA ILE A 415 -42.28 -15.36 -15.06
C ILE A 415 -43.81 -15.47 -15.19
N THR A 416 -44.57 -15.21 -14.09
CA THR A 416 -46.05 -15.23 -14.18
C THR A 416 -46.58 -14.21 -15.18
N PHE A 417 -45.92 -13.07 -15.35
CA PHE A 417 -46.31 -12.05 -16.33
C PHE A 417 -45.94 -12.47 -17.77
N LEU A 418 -44.75 -13.02 -17.96
CA LEU A 418 -44.32 -13.48 -19.29
C LEU A 418 -45.13 -14.64 -19.84
N GLU A 419 -45.63 -15.49 -18.95
CA GLU A 419 -46.37 -16.70 -19.31
C GLU A 419 -47.90 -16.54 -19.16
N CYS A 420 -48.42 -15.34 -18.83
CA CYS A 420 -49.85 -15.16 -18.58
C CYS A 420 -50.71 -15.26 -19.84
N GLY A 421 -50.10 -15.23 -21.01
CA GLY A 421 -50.83 -15.24 -22.31
C GLY A 421 -51.80 -14.07 -22.38
N ASP A 422 -53.03 -14.33 -22.87
CA ASP A 422 -54.09 -13.33 -22.97
C ASP A 422 -54.80 -13.03 -21.63
N ASN A 423 -54.52 -13.86 -20.59
CA ASN A 423 -55.15 -13.70 -19.28
C ASN A 423 -54.21 -12.99 -18.29
N ILE A 424 -54.28 -11.66 -18.24
CA ILE A 424 -53.47 -10.84 -17.38
C ILE A 424 -53.70 -11.10 -15.87
N ASP A 425 -54.87 -11.70 -15.50
CA ASP A 425 -55.16 -12.05 -14.10
C ASP A 425 -54.24 -13.19 -13.62
N ASN A 426 -53.63 -13.96 -14.51
CA ASN A 426 -52.64 -14.95 -14.15
C ASN A 426 -51.31 -14.31 -13.74
N ALA A 427 -51.00 -13.10 -14.20
CA ALA A 427 -49.81 -12.36 -13.81
C ALA A 427 -49.89 -11.92 -12.33
N LYS A 428 -48.91 -12.26 -11.52
CA LYS A 428 -48.88 -11.95 -10.07
C LYS A 428 -47.74 -11.03 -9.71
N THR A 429 -48.05 -10.00 -8.92
CA THR A 429 -47.03 -9.13 -8.34
C THR A 429 -46.20 -9.89 -7.30
N THR A 430 -45.00 -9.39 -6.97
CA THR A 430 -44.14 -9.94 -5.90
C THR A 430 -44.95 -10.21 -4.61
N ARG A 431 -45.79 -9.24 -4.18
CA ARG A 431 -46.66 -9.40 -3.03
C ARG A 431 -47.82 -10.41 -3.28
N GLY A 432 -48.22 -10.57 -4.54
CA GLY A 432 -49.17 -11.61 -4.94
C GLY A 432 -48.61 -13.01 -4.74
N ILE A 433 -47.33 -13.19 -5.02
CA ILE A 433 -46.59 -14.46 -4.85
C ILE A 433 -46.38 -14.77 -3.35
N THR A 434 -45.89 -13.77 -2.57
CA THR A 434 -45.48 -14.00 -1.16
C THR A 434 -46.60 -14.00 -0.17
N SER A 435 -47.81 -13.53 -0.54
CA SER A 435 -48.92 -13.42 0.41
C SER A 435 -49.79 -14.67 0.46
N GLY A 436 -49.63 -15.48 1.49
CA GLY A 436 -50.50 -16.65 1.74
C GLY A 436 -52.01 -16.31 1.81
N LYS A 437 -52.38 -15.12 2.38
CA LYS A 437 -53.78 -14.65 2.40
C LYS A 437 -54.34 -14.42 1.00
N ARG A 438 -53.54 -13.95 0.05
CA ARG A 438 -53.97 -13.78 -1.35
C ARG A 438 -54.06 -15.13 -2.04
N HIS A 439 -53.06 -16.00 -1.81
CA HIS A 439 -53.00 -17.34 -2.40
C HIS A 439 -54.22 -18.20 -2.08
N ILE A 440 -54.80 -18.10 -0.89
CA ILE A 440 -56.02 -18.82 -0.53
C ILE A 440 -57.18 -18.47 -1.48
N ASN A 441 -57.29 -17.19 -1.86
CA ASN A 441 -58.36 -16.65 -2.69
C ASN A 441 -58.15 -16.82 -4.19
N TYR A 442 -56.99 -17.28 -4.62
CA TYR A 442 -56.73 -17.52 -6.06
C TYR A 442 -57.51 -18.72 -6.60
N SER A 443 -57.97 -18.62 -7.82
CA SER A 443 -58.58 -19.70 -8.58
C SER A 443 -57.64 -20.91 -8.72
N ARG A 444 -58.17 -22.02 -9.13
CA ARG A 444 -57.36 -23.20 -9.44
C ARG A 444 -56.37 -22.92 -10.61
N GLU A 445 -56.83 -22.18 -11.61
CA GLU A 445 -56.00 -21.76 -12.76
C GLU A 445 -54.84 -20.89 -12.32
N GLU A 446 -55.10 -19.82 -11.55
CA GLU A 446 -54.04 -18.92 -11.03
C GLU A 446 -53.04 -19.69 -10.19
N LYS A 447 -53.47 -20.61 -9.33
CA LYS A 447 -52.58 -21.46 -8.52
C LYS A 447 -51.73 -22.38 -9.38
N THR A 448 -52.33 -22.97 -10.44
CA THR A 448 -51.59 -23.80 -11.39
C THR A 448 -50.55 -22.98 -12.10
N HIS A 449 -50.88 -21.80 -12.61
CA HIS A 449 -49.96 -20.88 -13.27
C HIS A 449 -48.78 -20.44 -12.39
N ILE A 450 -49.04 -20.11 -11.11
CA ILE A 450 -47.97 -19.81 -10.14
C ILE A 450 -47.05 -21.02 -9.96
N ASN A 451 -47.59 -22.25 -9.82
CA ASN A 451 -46.79 -23.46 -9.68
C ASN A 451 -45.95 -23.78 -10.90
N GLU A 452 -46.45 -23.55 -12.11
CA GLU A 452 -45.74 -23.70 -13.34
C GLU A 452 -44.58 -22.66 -13.44
N SER A 453 -44.86 -21.42 -13.06
CA SER A 453 -43.86 -20.36 -12.99
C SER A 453 -42.75 -20.67 -11.97
N ILE A 454 -43.09 -21.26 -10.81
CA ILE A 454 -42.12 -21.75 -9.84
C ILE A 454 -41.26 -22.89 -10.45
N LYS A 455 -41.85 -23.84 -11.14
CA LYS A 455 -41.12 -24.93 -11.83
C LYS A 455 -40.18 -24.37 -12.88
N LYS A 456 -40.64 -23.39 -13.66
CA LYS A 456 -39.80 -22.72 -14.67
C LYS A 456 -38.63 -21.96 -13.99
N TYR A 457 -38.87 -21.27 -12.89
CA TYR A 457 -37.81 -20.66 -12.09
C TYR A 457 -36.82 -21.73 -11.62
N ALA A 458 -37.33 -22.81 -11.02
CA ALA A 458 -36.50 -23.89 -10.48
C ALA A 458 -35.61 -24.58 -11.52
N SER A 459 -35.96 -24.52 -12.83
CA SER A 459 -35.18 -25.19 -13.87
C SER A 459 -33.80 -24.60 -14.14
N TYR A 460 -33.49 -23.39 -13.66
CA TYR A 460 -32.18 -22.74 -13.81
C TYR A 460 -31.57 -22.25 -12.46
N THR A 461 -32.21 -22.55 -11.33
CA THR A 461 -31.71 -22.10 -10.01
C THR A 461 -30.41 -22.78 -9.59
N ASP A 462 -30.02 -23.87 -10.18
CA ASP A 462 -28.71 -24.51 -9.94
C ASP A 462 -27.53 -23.60 -10.33
N TYR A 463 -27.79 -22.56 -11.13
CA TYR A 463 -26.81 -21.56 -11.56
C TYR A 463 -26.98 -20.20 -10.85
N LEU A 464 -27.92 -20.08 -9.87
CA LEU A 464 -28.16 -18.85 -9.10
C LEU A 464 -27.80 -19.04 -7.63
N PHE A 465 -26.87 -18.24 -7.13
CA PHE A 465 -26.41 -18.29 -5.76
C PHE A 465 -26.63 -16.93 -5.09
N ILE A 466 -27.53 -16.86 -4.11
CA ILE A 466 -27.89 -15.62 -3.42
C ILE A 466 -27.25 -15.62 -2.01
N TYR A 467 -26.40 -14.65 -1.75
CA TYR A 467 -25.80 -14.39 -0.46
C TYR A 467 -26.46 -13.16 0.17
N GLU A 468 -27.10 -13.35 1.32
CA GLU A 468 -27.78 -12.29 2.06
C GLU A 468 -26.84 -11.73 3.13
N GLY A 469 -26.75 -10.39 3.26
CA GLY A 469 -25.95 -9.79 4.29
C GLY A 469 -26.27 -8.31 4.53
N ILE A 470 -26.99 -8.01 5.59
CA ILE A 470 -27.28 -6.63 5.96
C ILE A 470 -26.12 -6.09 6.79
N GLY A 471 -25.30 -5.23 6.18
CA GLY A 471 -24.25 -4.48 6.88
C GLY A 471 -22.99 -5.24 7.30
N ASN A 472 -22.88 -6.54 6.97
CA ASN A 472 -21.77 -7.39 7.42
C ASN A 472 -20.91 -7.96 6.28
N ILE A 473 -21.20 -7.64 5.01
CA ILE A 473 -20.45 -8.12 3.87
C ILE A 473 -19.59 -6.98 3.32
N GLY A 474 -18.26 -7.16 3.36
CA GLY A 474 -17.28 -6.31 2.70
C GLY A 474 -16.74 -6.96 1.43
N VAL A 475 -15.86 -6.25 0.71
CA VAL A 475 -15.26 -6.77 -0.53
C VAL A 475 -14.40 -8.02 -0.28
N GLU A 476 -13.81 -8.15 0.90
CA GLU A 476 -13.01 -9.31 1.27
C GLU A 476 -13.87 -10.59 1.32
N GLN A 477 -15.04 -10.53 1.99
CA GLN A 477 -15.98 -11.65 2.03
C GLN A 477 -16.52 -11.99 0.63
N ILE A 478 -16.76 -10.98 -0.22
CA ILE A 478 -17.15 -11.21 -1.62
C ILE A 478 -16.05 -11.97 -2.36
N ARG A 479 -14.79 -11.59 -2.18
CA ARG A 479 -13.63 -12.28 -2.77
C ARG A 479 -13.53 -13.72 -2.29
N GLU A 480 -13.51 -13.94 -0.99
CA GLU A 480 -13.41 -15.27 -0.38
C GLU A 480 -14.54 -16.20 -0.84
N THR A 481 -15.77 -15.69 -0.88
CA THR A 481 -16.93 -16.45 -1.35
C THR A 481 -16.81 -16.80 -2.83
N THR A 482 -16.36 -15.86 -3.66
CA THR A 482 -16.18 -16.08 -5.09
C THR A 482 -15.05 -17.08 -5.37
N GLU A 483 -13.92 -16.97 -4.68
CA GLU A 483 -12.80 -17.92 -4.78
C GLU A 483 -13.21 -19.33 -4.32
N ALA A 484 -13.98 -19.41 -3.22
CA ALA A 484 -14.54 -20.69 -2.74
C ALA A 484 -15.49 -21.30 -3.77
N HIS A 485 -16.36 -20.50 -4.40
CA HIS A 485 -17.25 -20.94 -5.46
C HIS A 485 -16.46 -21.53 -6.65
N ILE A 486 -15.49 -20.79 -7.17
CA ILE A 486 -14.64 -21.25 -8.28
C ILE A 486 -13.92 -22.56 -7.92
N LYS A 487 -13.40 -22.64 -6.68
CA LYS A 487 -12.71 -23.84 -6.20
C LYS A 487 -13.62 -25.06 -6.13
N VAL A 488 -14.89 -24.88 -5.76
CA VAL A 488 -15.87 -25.98 -5.61
C VAL A 488 -16.49 -26.41 -6.93
N THR A 489 -16.85 -25.43 -7.78
CA THR A 489 -17.59 -25.69 -9.03
C THR A 489 -16.68 -25.84 -10.24
N GLY A 490 -15.46 -25.27 -10.20
CA GLY A 490 -14.56 -25.15 -11.34
C GLY A 490 -15.03 -24.11 -12.38
N LYS A 491 -16.07 -23.33 -12.08
CA LYS A 491 -16.68 -22.35 -13.00
C LYS A 491 -16.42 -20.92 -12.54
N ASN A 492 -16.16 -20.02 -13.47
CA ASN A 492 -16.06 -18.60 -13.24
C ASN A 492 -17.45 -17.95 -13.26
N PRO A 493 -17.93 -17.39 -12.13
CA PRO A 493 -19.27 -16.82 -12.06
C PRO A 493 -19.31 -15.36 -12.52
N VAL A 494 -20.52 -14.89 -12.87
CA VAL A 494 -20.84 -13.46 -12.86
C VAL A 494 -21.18 -13.03 -11.44
N VAL A 495 -20.53 -11.97 -10.93
CA VAL A 495 -20.79 -11.45 -9.58
C VAL A 495 -21.65 -10.20 -9.65
N ILE A 496 -22.77 -10.17 -8.92
CA ILE A 496 -23.68 -9.01 -8.83
C ILE A 496 -23.76 -8.55 -7.38
N ILE A 497 -23.60 -7.23 -7.14
CA ILE A 497 -23.60 -6.63 -5.80
C ILE A 497 -24.70 -5.56 -5.73
N ASP A 498 -25.72 -5.78 -4.89
CA ASP A 498 -26.84 -4.87 -4.69
C ASP A 498 -26.89 -4.39 -3.23
N TYR A 499 -26.41 -3.19 -2.93
CA TYR A 499 -25.72 -2.19 -3.69
C TYR A 499 -24.42 -1.72 -2.99
N LEU A 500 -23.53 -1.03 -3.73
CA LEU A 500 -22.17 -0.73 -3.30
C LEU A 500 -22.04 0.12 -2.03
N GLN A 501 -22.99 1.04 -1.79
CA GLN A 501 -22.94 1.96 -0.65
C GLN A 501 -23.30 1.34 0.71
N ILE A 502 -23.76 0.07 0.72
CA ILE A 502 -24.05 -0.68 1.98
C ILE A 502 -22.91 -1.66 2.33
N LEU A 503 -21.91 -1.79 1.46
CA LEU A 503 -20.77 -2.63 1.78
C LEU A 503 -20.13 -2.23 3.11
N SER A 504 -19.75 -3.22 3.90
CA SER A 504 -19.05 -2.97 5.17
C SER A 504 -17.81 -2.11 4.93
N PRO A 505 -17.59 -1.07 5.75
CA PRO A 505 -16.46 -0.17 5.58
C PRO A 505 -15.14 -0.93 5.75
N TYR A 506 -14.20 -0.67 4.87
CA TYR A 506 -12.86 -1.24 4.92
C TYR A 506 -12.09 -0.72 6.14
N GLU A 507 -12.30 0.54 6.45
CA GLU A 507 -11.72 1.20 7.61
C GLU A 507 -12.79 1.99 8.37
N PRO A 508 -13.15 1.59 9.61
CA PRO A 508 -14.22 2.23 10.36
C PRO A 508 -14.01 3.72 10.67
N ARG A 509 -12.77 4.21 10.59
CA ARG A 509 -12.42 5.62 10.85
C ARG A 509 -12.35 6.47 9.58
N ALA A 510 -12.38 5.85 8.40
CA ALA A 510 -12.39 6.56 7.13
C ALA A 510 -13.78 7.10 6.80
N THR A 511 -13.85 8.09 5.91
CA THR A 511 -15.12 8.63 5.41
C THR A 511 -15.81 7.62 4.50
N ASP A 512 -17.15 7.72 4.34
CA ASP A 512 -17.92 6.88 3.43
C ASP A 512 -17.35 6.93 2.00
N LYS A 513 -16.92 8.11 1.55
CA LYS A 513 -16.26 8.28 0.26
C LYS A 513 -14.98 7.45 0.16
N GLN A 514 -14.09 7.52 1.15
CA GLN A 514 -12.82 6.77 1.15
C GLN A 514 -13.06 5.26 1.15
N ASN A 515 -14.05 4.80 1.94
CA ASN A 515 -14.42 3.40 1.98
C ASN A 515 -15.01 2.93 0.64
N THR A 516 -15.87 3.73 0.02
CA THR A 516 -16.45 3.43 -1.31
C THR A 516 -15.36 3.42 -2.38
N ASP A 517 -14.45 4.40 -2.40
CA ASP A 517 -13.33 4.44 -3.34
C ASP A 517 -12.45 3.19 -3.21
N LYS A 518 -12.13 2.79 -1.97
CA LYS A 518 -11.38 1.56 -1.69
C LYS A 518 -12.11 0.32 -2.17
N ALA A 519 -13.42 0.21 -1.88
CA ALA A 519 -14.24 -0.93 -2.31
C ALA A 519 -14.24 -1.06 -3.85
N ILE A 520 -14.38 0.04 -4.58
CA ILE A 520 -14.36 0.04 -6.06
C ILE A 520 -13.01 -0.45 -6.60
N PHE A 521 -11.88 0.00 -6.02
CA PHE A 521 -10.56 -0.47 -6.43
C PHE A 521 -10.38 -1.97 -6.17
N GLU A 522 -10.81 -2.46 -5.02
CA GLU A 522 -10.69 -3.89 -4.68
C GLU A 522 -11.63 -4.75 -5.53
N LEU A 523 -12.84 -4.28 -5.87
CA LEU A 523 -13.73 -4.97 -6.81
C LEU A 523 -13.15 -5.01 -8.23
N LYS A 524 -12.51 -3.93 -8.69
CA LYS A 524 -11.79 -3.93 -9.98
C LYS A 524 -10.63 -4.92 -9.97
N LYS A 525 -9.91 -5.00 -8.86
CA LYS A 525 -8.82 -5.97 -8.69
C LYS A 525 -9.36 -7.40 -8.68
N LEU A 526 -10.46 -7.67 -7.94
CA LEU A 526 -11.13 -8.96 -7.91
C LEU A 526 -11.51 -9.44 -9.32
N SER A 527 -12.18 -8.58 -10.10
CA SER A 527 -12.58 -8.89 -11.48
C SER A 527 -11.38 -9.28 -12.36
N ARG A 528 -10.29 -8.51 -12.28
CA ARG A 528 -9.07 -8.76 -13.05
C ARG A 528 -8.34 -10.04 -12.59
N ASP A 529 -8.20 -10.24 -11.27
CA ASP A 529 -7.43 -11.35 -10.70
C ASP A 529 -8.13 -12.70 -10.98
N LEU A 530 -9.47 -12.72 -10.92
CA LEU A 530 -10.28 -13.92 -11.14
C LEU A 530 -10.80 -14.05 -12.60
N LYS A 531 -10.56 -13.03 -13.44
CA LYS A 531 -11.03 -12.96 -14.83
C LYS A 531 -12.55 -13.18 -14.95
N ILE A 532 -13.32 -12.42 -14.19
CA ILE A 532 -14.78 -12.50 -14.11
C ILE A 532 -15.45 -11.14 -14.29
N PRO A 533 -16.70 -11.09 -14.82
CA PRO A 533 -17.52 -9.87 -14.76
C PRO A 533 -18.01 -9.62 -13.33
N VAL A 534 -17.85 -8.38 -12.87
CA VAL A 534 -18.38 -7.91 -11.57
C VAL A 534 -19.32 -6.73 -11.84
N ILE A 535 -20.59 -6.86 -11.49
CA ILE A 535 -21.62 -5.84 -11.68
C ILE A 535 -21.99 -5.24 -10.34
N GLY A 536 -21.66 -3.98 -10.12
CA GLY A 536 -22.02 -3.23 -8.91
C GLY A 536 -23.19 -2.29 -9.16
N ILE A 537 -24.24 -2.37 -8.34
CA ILE A 537 -25.34 -1.41 -8.36
C ILE A 537 -24.96 -0.20 -7.53
N SER A 538 -25.19 1.01 -8.06
CA SER A 538 -24.88 2.28 -7.38
C SER A 538 -26.09 3.20 -7.36
N SER A 539 -26.23 3.98 -6.28
CA SER A 539 -27.21 5.05 -6.19
C SER A 539 -26.65 6.35 -6.75
N LEU A 540 -27.52 7.16 -7.37
CA LEU A 540 -27.14 8.48 -7.88
C LEU A 540 -27.32 9.57 -6.82
N ASN A 541 -26.61 10.68 -6.97
CA ASN A 541 -26.80 11.90 -6.20
C ASN A 541 -28.18 12.48 -6.43
N ARG A 542 -28.87 12.89 -5.34
CA ARG A 542 -30.23 13.47 -5.43
C ARG A 542 -30.31 14.74 -6.27
N GLU A 543 -29.24 15.52 -6.31
CA GLU A 543 -29.13 16.74 -7.11
C GLU A 543 -29.25 16.47 -8.61
N ASN A 544 -28.85 15.29 -9.05
CA ASN A 544 -28.88 14.87 -10.47
C ASN A 544 -30.16 14.13 -10.87
N TYR A 545 -31.17 14.09 -10.00
CA TYR A 545 -32.44 13.41 -10.33
C TYR A 545 -33.25 14.13 -11.41
N ASN A 546 -33.02 15.42 -11.57
CA ASN A 546 -33.72 16.30 -12.51
C ASN A 546 -32.86 16.66 -13.75
N SER A 547 -31.81 15.90 -14.02
CA SER A 547 -30.89 16.14 -15.14
C SER A 547 -30.68 14.86 -15.94
N ILE A 548 -30.14 15.02 -17.16
CA ILE A 548 -29.65 13.86 -17.94
C ILE A 548 -28.55 13.19 -17.13
N ILE A 549 -28.63 11.87 -17.02
CA ILE A 549 -27.62 11.10 -16.31
C ILE A 549 -26.25 11.25 -16.96
N SER A 550 -25.25 11.55 -16.15
CA SER A 550 -23.85 11.69 -16.54
C SER A 550 -22.94 10.95 -15.55
N MET A 551 -21.66 10.82 -15.88
CA MET A 551 -20.68 10.18 -14.98
C MET A 551 -20.62 10.87 -13.60
N SER A 552 -20.73 12.21 -13.57
CA SER A 552 -20.73 12.98 -12.31
C SER A 552 -21.96 12.76 -11.42
N ALA A 553 -23.02 12.13 -11.95
CA ALA A 553 -24.23 11.82 -11.17
C ALA A 553 -24.04 10.66 -10.18
N PHE A 554 -22.98 9.89 -10.31
CA PHE A 554 -22.71 8.77 -9.41
C PHE A 554 -22.22 9.25 -8.04
N LYS A 555 -22.93 8.81 -7.01
CA LYS A 555 -22.74 9.27 -5.63
C LYS A 555 -21.32 8.97 -5.11
N GLU A 556 -20.68 10.04 -4.63
CA GLU A 556 -19.51 10.03 -3.74
C GLU A 556 -18.14 9.62 -4.32
N SER A 557 -18.04 9.18 -5.60
CA SER A 557 -16.79 8.53 -5.96
C SER A 557 -16.31 8.83 -7.38
N GLY A 558 -15.25 9.63 -7.45
CA GLY A 558 -14.41 9.65 -8.66
C GLY A 558 -13.86 8.28 -9.02
N ALA A 559 -13.71 7.37 -8.04
CA ALA A 559 -13.26 6.00 -8.27
C ALA A 559 -14.21 5.20 -9.16
N ILE A 560 -15.53 5.41 -9.07
CA ILE A 560 -16.51 4.78 -9.97
C ILE A 560 -16.21 5.17 -11.42
N GLU A 561 -16.02 6.46 -11.68
CA GLU A 561 -15.71 6.97 -13.01
C GLU A 561 -14.38 6.43 -13.56
N TYR A 562 -13.33 6.44 -12.73
CA TYR A 562 -11.99 6.05 -13.20
C TYR A 562 -11.79 4.53 -13.27
N SER A 563 -12.34 3.76 -12.35
CA SER A 563 -12.03 2.33 -12.20
C SER A 563 -12.98 1.40 -12.91
N SER A 564 -14.25 1.81 -13.16
CA SER A 564 -15.17 0.96 -13.93
C SER A 564 -14.68 0.78 -15.39
N ASP A 565 -14.91 -0.37 -15.95
CA ASP A 565 -14.72 -0.63 -17.39
C ASP A 565 -15.93 -0.18 -18.17
N VAL A 566 -17.13 -0.48 -17.64
CA VAL A 566 -18.41 -0.04 -18.21
C VAL A 566 -19.21 0.68 -17.12
N LEU A 567 -19.73 1.84 -17.45
CA LEU A 567 -20.61 2.64 -16.59
C LEU A 567 -21.95 2.84 -17.29
N MET A 568 -23.01 2.32 -16.67
CA MET A 568 -24.36 2.31 -17.20
C MET A 568 -25.31 3.13 -16.31
N GLY A 569 -26.20 3.88 -16.91
CA GLY A 569 -27.17 4.68 -16.19
C GLY A 569 -28.60 4.49 -16.69
N LEU A 570 -29.51 4.08 -15.80
CA LEU A 570 -30.94 4.05 -16.09
C LEU A 570 -31.59 5.42 -15.83
N GLN A 571 -32.33 5.93 -16.79
CA GLN A 571 -33.15 7.12 -16.69
C GLN A 571 -34.49 6.94 -17.42
N PHE A 572 -35.42 7.89 -17.24
CA PHE A 572 -36.60 7.94 -18.09
C PHE A 572 -36.21 8.39 -19.50
N GLU A 573 -36.70 7.74 -20.53
CA GLU A 573 -36.38 8.04 -21.93
C GLU A 573 -36.71 9.50 -22.31
N THR A 574 -37.83 10.03 -21.83
CA THR A 574 -38.32 11.38 -22.09
C THR A 574 -37.47 12.51 -21.45
N VAL A 575 -36.56 12.17 -20.54
CA VAL A 575 -35.65 13.16 -19.92
C VAL A 575 -34.72 13.78 -20.96
N GLY A 576 -34.20 12.96 -21.89
CA GLY A 576 -33.36 13.45 -22.98
C GLY A 576 -34.11 14.34 -23.96
N ASP A 577 -35.34 13.99 -24.30
CA ASP A 577 -36.17 14.70 -25.29
C ASP A 577 -36.65 16.04 -24.73
N ILE A 578 -37.07 16.12 -23.46
CA ILE A 578 -37.55 17.35 -22.82
C ILE A 578 -36.41 18.38 -22.63
N LEU A 579 -35.20 17.94 -22.32
CA LEU A 579 -34.06 18.86 -22.12
C LEU A 579 -33.35 19.25 -23.43
N GLY A 580 -33.60 18.52 -24.53
CA GLY A 580 -33.02 18.83 -25.84
C GLY A 580 -33.81 19.90 -26.64
N GLU A 581 -35.12 19.99 -26.45
CA GLU A 581 -35.98 20.88 -27.24
C GLU A 581 -36.30 22.23 -26.55
N ASP A 582 -36.31 22.28 -25.23
CA ASP A 582 -36.56 23.50 -24.45
C ASP A 582 -35.74 23.40 -23.13
N ASN A 583 -35.03 24.43 -22.80
CA ASN A 583 -34.31 24.58 -21.52
C ASN A 583 -35.22 24.47 -20.26
N SER A 584 -36.31 23.70 -20.34
CA SER A 584 -37.29 23.50 -19.30
C SER A 584 -36.71 22.55 -18.24
N LYS A 585 -36.58 23.03 -17.01
CA LYS A 585 -36.11 22.23 -15.85
C LYS A 585 -37.08 21.08 -15.57
N ILE A 586 -36.60 19.85 -15.59
CA ILE A 586 -37.38 18.70 -15.11
C ILE A 586 -37.68 18.89 -13.62
N THR A 587 -38.96 18.91 -13.29
CA THR A 587 -39.41 19.07 -11.91
C THR A 587 -39.61 17.70 -11.24
N SER A 588 -39.56 17.66 -9.90
CA SER A 588 -39.91 16.46 -9.14
C SER A 588 -41.35 15.98 -9.45
N GLU A 589 -42.23 16.88 -9.86
CA GLU A 589 -43.60 16.55 -10.24
C GLU A 589 -43.63 15.81 -11.59
N SER A 590 -42.86 16.26 -12.58
CA SER A 590 -42.70 15.57 -13.87
C SER A 590 -42.18 14.13 -13.66
N ILE A 591 -41.17 13.93 -12.80
CA ILE A 591 -40.64 12.60 -12.47
C ILE A 591 -41.72 11.73 -11.81
N ASN A 592 -42.52 12.29 -10.91
CA ASN A 592 -43.61 11.55 -10.28
C ASN A 592 -44.71 11.16 -11.27
N LEU A 593 -44.99 11.99 -12.27
CA LEU A 593 -45.91 11.65 -13.37
C LEU A 593 -45.35 10.53 -14.23
N MET A 594 -44.06 10.56 -14.57
CA MET A 594 -43.39 9.48 -15.32
C MET A 594 -43.42 8.16 -14.53
N LYS A 595 -43.21 8.20 -13.19
CA LYS A 595 -43.32 7.03 -12.32
C LYS A 595 -44.70 6.39 -12.29
N ARG A 596 -45.77 7.13 -12.62
CA ARG A 596 -47.15 6.60 -12.66
C ARG A 596 -47.52 5.96 -14.00
N LYS A 597 -46.72 6.21 -15.05
CA LYS A 597 -46.94 5.57 -16.37
C LYS A 597 -46.72 4.07 -16.29
N TYR A 598 -47.45 3.32 -17.10
CA TYR A 598 -47.38 1.87 -17.19
C TYR A 598 -47.59 1.43 -18.66
N PRO A 599 -46.62 0.78 -19.33
CA PRO A 599 -45.25 0.61 -18.85
C PRO A 599 -44.51 1.95 -18.69
N ARG A 600 -43.38 1.94 -17.97
CA ARG A 600 -42.47 3.06 -17.89
C ARG A 600 -41.47 3.00 -19.02
N LYS A 601 -41.33 4.06 -19.78
CA LYS A 601 -40.30 4.17 -20.82
C LYS A 601 -38.97 4.52 -20.17
N ILE A 602 -38.02 3.60 -20.25
CA ILE A 602 -36.71 3.68 -19.60
C ILE A 602 -35.62 3.62 -20.66
N GLU A 603 -34.59 4.41 -20.47
CA GLU A 603 -33.37 4.41 -21.28
C GLU A 603 -32.19 3.97 -20.43
N LEU A 604 -31.40 3.00 -20.88
CA LEU A 604 -30.11 2.62 -20.32
C LEU A 604 -29.01 3.26 -21.15
N LYS A 605 -28.34 4.26 -20.59
CA LYS A 605 -27.21 4.95 -21.25
C LYS A 605 -25.90 4.29 -20.92
N ILE A 606 -25.04 4.12 -21.91
CA ILE A 606 -23.65 3.70 -21.75
C ILE A 606 -22.79 4.95 -21.62
N LEU A 607 -22.49 5.32 -20.38
CA LEU A 607 -21.74 6.55 -20.05
C LEU A 607 -20.24 6.37 -20.25
N LYS A 608 -19.76 5.14 -20.04
CA LYS A 608 -18.39 4.74 -20.26
C LYS A 608 -18.35 3.30 -20.75
N ASN A 609 -17.52 3.05 -21.74
CA ASN A 609 -17.16 1.70 -22.20
C ASN A 609 -15.68 1.73 -22.59
N ARG A 610 -14.82 1.05 -21.83
CA ARG A 610 -13.37 1.10 -22.04
C ARG A 610 -12.95 0.44 -23.34
N ASN A 611 -13.68 -0.58 -23.76
CA ASN A 611 -13.34 -1.41 -24.91
C ASN A 611 -14.31 -1.21 -26.10
N GLY A 612 -15.30 -0.30 -25.98
CA GLY A 612 -16.32 -0.08 -27.01
C GLY A 612 -16.78 1.37 -27.14
N ALA A 613 -17.86 1.55 -27.87
CA ALA A 613 -18.47 2.88 -28.08
C ALA A 613 -19.15 3.40 -26.81
N THR A 614 -19.15 4.71 -26.64
CA THR A 614 -19.86 5.43 -25.57
C THR A 614 -20.93 6.33 -26.16
N GLY A 615 -21.96 6.64 -25.36
CA GLY A 615 -23.05 7.51 -25.77
C GLY A 615 -24.26 6.79 -26.36
N ASP A 616 -24.10 5.56 -26.79
CA ASP A 616 -25.23 4.70 -27.20
C ASP A 616 -26.15 4.40 -26.02
N SER A 617 -27.42 4.18 -26.29
CA SER A 617 -28.40 3.81 -25.29
C SER A 617 -29.36 2.74 -25.77
N VAL A 618 -29.88 1.97 -24.82
CA VAL A 618 -30.92 0.94 -25.06
C VAL A 618 -32.21 1.38 -24.39
N THR A 619 -33.33 1.25 -25.10
CA THR A 619 -34.66 1.63 -24.61
C THR A 619 -35.45 0.41 -24.17
N PHE A 620 -36.24 0.60 -23.09
CA PHE A 620 -37.02 -0.45 -22.46
C PHE A 620 -38.42 0.03 -22.10
N ASP A 621 -39.37 -0.88 -22.20
CA ASP A 621 -40.65 -0.83 -21.52
C ASP A 621 -40.54 -1.55 -20.18
N TYR A 622 -40.52 -0.79 -19.10
CA TYR A 622 -40.44 -1.34 -17.75
C TYR A 622 -41.81 -1.51 -17.12
N TYR A 623 -42.12 -2.74 -16.72
CA TYR A 623 -43.34 -3.15 -16.02
C TYR A 623 -43.05 -3.32 -14.52
N PRO A 624 -43.12 -2.26 -13.69
CA PRO A 624 -42.65 -2.28 -12.31
C PRO A 624 -43.42 -3.24 -11.40
N MET A 625 -44.72 -3.50 -11.71
CA MET A 625 -45.54 -4.43 -10.92
C MET A 625 -45.04 -5.88 -11.03
N PHE A 626 -44.40 -6.23 -12.15
CA PHE A 626 -43.93 -7.56 -12.48
C PHE A 626 -42.39 -7.64 -12.61
N ASN A 627 -41.67 -6.58 -12.27
CA ASN A 627 -40.20 -6.52 -12.31
C ASN A 627 -39.60 -6.91 -13.69
N TYR A 628 -40.28 -6.52 -14.80
CA TYR A 628 -39.92 -6.91 -16.14
C TYR A 628 -39.51 -5.71 -16.99
N PHE A 629 -38.35 -5.83 -17.64
CA PHE A 629 -37.83 -4.92 -18.65
C PHE A 629 -37.94 -5.59 -20.02
N HIS A 630 -38.74 -5.03 -20.90
CA HIS A 630 -38.85 -5.44 -22.30
C HIS A 630 -38.01 -4.50 -23.15
N GLU A 631 -36.98 -5.02 -23.81
CA GLU A 631 -36.15 -4.23 -24.71
C GLU A 631 -36.93 -3.80 -25.95
N THR A 632 -36.88 -2.50 -26.27
CA THR A 632 -37.67 -1.94 -27.39
C THR A 632 -36.80 -1.43 -28.54
N GLY A 633 -35.51 -1.23 -28.34
CA GLY A 633 -34.58 -0.82 -29.37
C GLY A 633 -33.30 -0.14 -28.87
N LYS A 634 -32.53 0.37 -29.84
CA LYS A 634 -31.31 1.13 -29.61
C LYS A 634 -31.50 2.56 -30.07
N LYS A 635 -31.09 3.55 -29.27
CA LYS A 635 -31.04 4.96 -29.64
C LYS A 635 -29.57 5.35 -29.89
N VAL A 636 -29.24 5.70 -31.11
CA VAL A 636 -27.89 6.13 -31.52
C VAL A 636 -27.85 7.65 -31.55
N ILE A 637 -26.84 8.24 -30.92
CA ILE A 637 -26.61 9.69 -31.04
C ILE A 637 -25.95 9.95 -32.41
N GLU A 638 -26.65 10.62 -33.33
CA GLU A 638 -26.17 10.88 -34.70
C GLU A 638 -24.89 11.74 -34.78
N ASP A 639 -24.45 12.36 -33.69
CA ASP A 639 -23.31 13.31 -33.70
C ASP A 639 -21.92 12.66 -33.57
N SER A 640 -21.79 11.35 -33.58
CA SER A 640 -20.51 10.65 -33.39
C SER A 640 -19.87 10.05 -34.63
N LYS A 641 -20.11 10.61 -35.83
CA LYS A 641 -19.26 10.27 -36.98
C LYS A 641 -17.87 10.88 -36.75
N PRO A 642 -16.79 10.08 -36.67
CA PRO A 642 -15.46 10.65 -36.57
C PRO A 642 -15.21 11.51 -37.81
N GLN A 643 -14.96 12.81 -37.61
CA GLN A 643 -14.43 13.66 -38.66
C GLN A 643 -13.07 13.10 -39.08
N VAL A 644 -13.04 12.48 -40.24
CA VAL A 644 -11.77 12.09 -40.88
C VAL A 644 -11.02 13.40 -41.18
N ILE A 645 -10.07 13.72 -40.33
CA ILE A 645 -9.12 14.81 -40.56
C ILE A 645 -8.33 14.42 -41.82
N LYS A 646 -8.76 14.96 -42.96
CA LYS A 646 -7.97 14.87 -44.19
C LYS A 646 -6.68 15.67 -43.96
N GLY A 647 -5.63 14.95 -43.60
CA GLY A 647 -4.30 15.51 -43.49
C GLY A 647 -3.90 16.14 -44.83
N ASN A 648 -3.76 17.48 -44.87
CA ASN A 648 -3.08 18.15 -45.95
C ASN A 648 -1.63 17.66 -46.03
N ARG A 649 -1.35 16.86 -47.05
CA ARG A 649 0.04 16.65 -47.47
C ARG A 649 0.57 17.97 -48.02
N ARG A 650 1.51 18.57 -47.36
CA ARG A 650 2.55 19.43 -47.93
C ARG A 650 3.90 18.86 -47.63
#